data_45c33fb3f8d765ab56de7a8934630d7c
#
_entry.id   45c33fb3f8d765ab56de7a8934630d7c
#
_cell.length_a   1.000
_cell.length_b   1.000
_cell.length_c   1.000
_cell.angle_alpha   90.00
_cell.angle_beta   90.00
_cell.angle_gamma   90.00
#
_symmetry.space_group_name_H-M   'P 1'
#
loop_
_entity.id
_entity.type
_entity.pdbx_description
1 polymer ?
#
loop_
_entity_poly.entity_id
_entity_poly.type
_entity_poly.pdbx_seq_one_letter_code
_entity_poly.pdbx_strand_id
1 'polypeptide(L)'
;VFGEKIKRVEDPALLRGKGKYLDDIHLPGMLHAAFVRAPVAHATFSDIDSSAALAIDGVVAVYTLDDLRPHLTDTVMPVEQPSGALKLSASPSTLADGEVRYVGEPVACVIAESPYIAEDAAQLVFVDYTNLPVSADYLSALYDGAATAHSEFADNLVAGFTLAYGDTDDAFAGAAHVFRETLHQHKGLGHAIECRGVAAELNPRDRVLNVWSATQMAHRAQSILVQMLDLPEDRIRVVTPNVGGGFGPKFVFYQEEVVVPLAAMLLGHPVKWVEDRREHFTAATMERDQLWDMEVAVDADGRLLGVRGTMAHDHGAYTPYGVNLPYNAATNFLGPYELPSMSLDVKLALTNMTPVTPVRGAGRPQGTFAMERLMDRIARELSLDRVEVRRRNLIPAESMPYDTQIKTRDGATMTYDSGDYPAALDAALERGGYSEFAARQAAARAEGRYLGIGVANYVEGTGRGPFESAVVRIKPSGKIVIYTGATDQGQGLKTALAQVCAAQTGAAIEDIEVVTGDTGKVSLGLGAFASRQAVTAGSSVHVAALEVRNKALKVAAHLLEAAEEDLDIADGKISVRGVPDMSVTLGDVARAVQGMPGFSLPGGVDPGMEATANFSPPTLTYCNGVHVVEVEVDPGTGHVQVLNYVIVHDSGRLINPTIVEGQITGGATHGLGSALFERMIYDDQGQPQTTNFGEYLLPSAPEVPHYDMIHMESPTPLNPLGVKGAGEGGTIPVTSAIASAVDDALSPFGVVVRDLPIEPKRIVEMVNQSS
;
A
#
# COMPACT_ATOMS: atom_id res chain seq x y z
N VAL A 1 15.52 21.05 11.78
CA VAL A 1 14.91 20.65 10.48
C VAL A 1 14.34 19.24 10.55
N PHE A 2 15.12 18.24 11.00
CA PHE A 2 14.63 16.90 11.26
C PHE A 2 13.73 16.89 12.51
N GLY A 3 12.52 16.33 12.40
CA GLY A 3 11.53 16.34 13.49
C GLY A 3 10.65 17.60 13.56
N GLU A 4 10.90 18.59 12.72
CA GLU A 4 10.12 19.82 12.70
C GLU A 4 8.88 19.73 11.80
N LYS A 5 7.80 20.43 12.20
CA LYS A 5 6.58 20.58 11.40
C LYS A 5 6.80 21.57 10.25
N ILE A 6 7.31 21.08 9.14
CA ILE A 6 7.54 21.88 7.92
C ILE A 6 6.39 21.67 6.95
N LYS A 7 5.93 22.76 6.31
CA LYS A 7 4.93 22.69 5.23
C LYS A 7 5.51 21.96 4.04
N ARG A 8 4.67 21.21 3.34
CA ARG A 8 5.09 20.43 2.18
C ARG A 8 5.61 21.32 1.07
N VAL A 9 6.82 21.03 0.57
CA VAL A 9 7.47 21.82 -0.50
C VAL A 9 6.77 21.67 -1.85
N GLU A 10 6.04 20.59 -2.04
CA GLU A 10 5.25 20.30 -3.24
C GLU A 10 3.92 21.06 -3.30
N ASP A 11 3.30 21.40 -2.17
CA ASP A 11 1.96 22.02 -2.10
C ASP A 11 1.82 23.33 -2.87
N PRO A 12 2.79 24.27 -2.85
CA PRO A 12 2.65 25.52 -3.59
C PRO A 12 2.49 25.37 -5.10
N ALA A 13 3.05 24.30 -5.68
CA ALA A 13 2.87 23.99 -7.10
C ALA A 13 1.53 23.31 -7.35
N LEU A 14 1.17 22.32 -6.54
CA LEU A 14 -0.08 21.56 -6.66
C LEU A 14 -1.31 22.45 -6.47
N LEU A 15 -1.33 23.29 -5.43
CA LEU A 15 -2.44 24.22 -5.13
C LEU A 15 -2.66 25.28 -6.21
N ARG A 16 -1.65 25.55 -7.06
CA ARG A 16 -1.74 26.50 -8.17
C ARG A 16 -1.96 25.82 -9.53
N GLY A 17 -2.32 24.53 -9.55
CA GLY A 17 -2.56 23.75 -10.77
C GLY A 17 -1.30 23.55 -11.62
N LYS A 18 -0.11 23.54 -11.00
CA LYS A 18 1.17 23.29 -11.68
C LYS A 18 1.67 21.85 -11.50
N GLY A 19 0.89 21.00 -10.86
CA GLY A 19 1.12 19.55 -10.87
C GLY A 19 1.03 19.03 -12.31
N LYS A 20 1.82 18.01 -12.61
CA LYS A 20 1.74 17.32 -13.90
C LYS A 20 1.38 15.87 -13.62
N TYR A 21 0.12 15.55 -13.78
CA TYR A 21 -0.41 14.20 -13.70
C TYR A 21 -0.33 13.52 -15.07
N LEU A 22 -0.69 12.27 -15.13
CA LEU A 22 -0.59 11.53 -16.39
C LEU A 22 -1.44 12.16 -17.50
N ASP A 23 -2.66 12.58 -17.18
CA ASP A 23 -3.54 13.17 -18.19
C ASP A 23 -3.07 14.55 -18.69
N ASP A 24 -2.22 15.23 -17.94
CA ASP A 24 -1.57 16.50 -18.35
C ASP A 24 -0.43 16.30 -19.37
N ILE A 25 -0.10 15.05 -19.72
CA ILE A 25 0.94 14.76 -20.71
C ILE A 25 0.34 14.84 -22.10
N HIS A 26 0.82 15.79 -22.89
CA HIS A 26 0.43 15.99 -24.28
C HIS A 26 1.67 16.04 -25.16
N LEU A 27 1.73 15.15 -26.13
CA LEU A 27 2.81 15.05 -27.11
C LEU A 27 2.27 15.33 -28.52
N PRO A 28 3.07 15.90 -29.43
CA PRO A 28 2.63 16.18 -30.80
C PRO A 28 2.20 14.89 -31.51
N GLY A 29 1.00 14.92 -32.10
CA GLY A 29 0.45 13.73 -32.82
C GLY A 29 0.07 12.58 -31.92
N MET A 30 -0.20 12.84 -30.62
CA MET A 30 -0.62 11.82 -29.67
C MET A 30 -1.98 11.24 -30.02
N LEU A 31 -2.04 9.91 -30.02
CA LEU A 31 -3.25 9.11 -30.18
C LEU A 31 -3.74 8.64 -28.80
N HIS A 32 -4.98 8.19 -28.76
CA HIS A 32 -5.64 7.75 -27.54
C HIS A 32 -6.12 6.30 -27.65
N ALA A 33 -5.92 5.55 -26.57
CA ALA A 33 -6.36 4.17 -26.47
C ALA A 33 -7.64 4.06 -25.64
N ALA A 34 -8.53 3.12 -26.03
CA ALA A 34 -9.62 2.62 -25.22
C ALA A 34 -9.66 1.09 -25.32
N PHE A 35 -9.97 0.44 -24.20
CA PHE A 35 -10.00 -1.03 -24.14
C PHE A 35 -11.43 -1.56 -24.29
N VAL A 36 -11.56 -2.59 -25.13
CA VAL A 36 -12.76 -3.44 -25.20
C VAL A 36 -12.67 -4.41 -24.03
N ARG A 37 -13.63 -4.32 -23.11
CA ARG A 37 -13.63 -5.12 -21.90
C ARG A 37 -14.72 -6.16 -21.90
N ALA A 38 -14.42 -7.34 -21.35
CA ALA A 38 -15.38 -8.43 -21.23
C ALA A 38 -16.61 -8.00 -20.41
N PRO A 39 -17.83 -8.14 -20.94
CA PRO A 39 -19.05 -7.84 -20.20
C PRO A 39 -19.56 -9.03 -19.38
N VAL A 40 -18.91 -10.18 -19.48
CA VAL A 40 -19.27 -11.45 -18.83
C VAL A 40 -18.11 -11.95 -17.98
N ALA A 41 -18.44 -12.67 -16.90
CA ALA A 41 -17.45 -13.11 -15.94
C ALA A 41 -16.64 -14.34 -16.39
N HIS A 42 -17.27 -15.25 -17.19
CA HIS A 42 -16.60 -16.44 -17.69
C HIS A 42 -17.19 -16.88 -19.03
N ALA A 43 -16.38 -16.82 -20.05
CA ALA A 43 -16.79 -17.22 -21.39
C ALA A 43 -15.57 -17.53 -22.26
N THR A 44 -15.75 -18.43 -23.24
CA THR A 44 -14.85 -18.50 -24.39
C THR A 44 -15.31 -17.52 -25.46
N PHE A 45 -14.39 -17.12 -26.35
CA PHE A 45 -14.69 -16.37 -27.56
C PHE A 45 -13.80 -16.85 -28.71
N SER A 46 -14.32 -16.81 -29.93
CA SER A 46 -13.61 -17.31 -31.12
C SER A 46 -13.35 -16.24 -32.17
N ASP A 47 -14.14 -15.17 -32.16
CA ASP A 47 -14.10 -14.14 -33.19
C ASP A 47 -14.23 -12.73 -32.56
N ILE A 48 -13.46 -11.80 -33.08
CA ILE A 48 -13.48 -10.37 -32.71
C ILE A 48 -13.66 -9.59 -34.02
N ASP A 49 -14.85 -9.07 -34.26
CA ASP A 49 -15.14 -8.24 -35.44
C ASP A 49 -14.93 -6.75 -35.09
N SER A 50 -13.85 -6.19 -35.59
CA SER A 50 -13.52 -4.77 -35.46
C SER A 50 -13.91 -3.91 -36.66
N SER A 51 -14.58 -4.49 -37.67
CA SER A 51 -14.87 -3.80 -38.95
C SER A 51 -15.68 -2.52 -38.76
N ALA A 52 -16.69 -2.52 -37.90
CA ALA A 52 -17.50 -1.35 -37.59
C ALA A 52 -16.70 -0.26 -36.86
N ALA A 53 -15.82 -0.62 -35.92
CA ALA A 53 -14.94 0.31 -35.23
C ALA A 53 -13.95 0.95 -36.21
N LEU A 54 -13.31 0.17 -37.07
CA LEU A 54 -12.35 0.65 -38.07
C LEU A 54 -13.02 1.55 -39.16
N ALA A 55 -14.32 1.49 -39.34
CA ALA A 55 -15.07 2.36 -40.24
C ALA A 55 -15.32 3.78 -39.65
N ILE A 56 -15.08 4.01 -38.37
CA ILE A 56 -15.22 5.32 -37.73
C ILE A 56 -14.05 6.21 -38.14
N ASP A 57 -14.39 7.42 -38.63
CA ASP A 57 -13.37 8.44 -38.97
C ASP A 57 -12.57 8.86 -37.74
N GLY A 58 -11.24 8.82 -37.88
CA GLY A 58 -10.33 9.08 -36.78
C GLY A 58 -9.90 7.85 -35.97
N VAL A 59 -10.42 6.64 -36.25
CA VAL A 59 -9.87 5.38 -35.72
C VAL A 59 -8.63 5.00 -36.54
N VAL A 60 -7.54 4.74 -35.86
CA VAL A 60 -6.23 4.44 -36.48
C VAL A 60 -5.95 2.94 -36.50
N ALA A 61 -6.26 2.24 -35.42
CA ALA A 61 -6.05 0.79 -35.31
C ALA A 61 -6.98 0.16 -34.27
N VAL A 62 -7.24 -1.14 -34.42
CA VAL A 62 -7.78 -2.01 -33.38
C VAL A 62 -6.82 -3.18 -33.24
N TYR A 63 -6.33 -3.42 -32.05
CA TYR A 63 -5.40 -4.51 -31.75
C TYR A 63 -6.10 -5.58 -30.92
N THR A 64 -6.00 -6.81 -31.36
CA THR A 64 -6.31 -8.04 -30.62
C THR A 64 -5.02 -8.67 -30.11
N LEU A 65 -5.10 -9.72 -29.29
CA LEU A 65 -3.91 -10.45 -28.86
C LEU A 65 -3.12 -11.03 -30.05
N ASP A 66 -3.79 -11.51 -31.07
CA ASP A 66 -3.13 -12.09 -32.25
C ASP A 66 -2.33 -11.06 -33.04
N ASP A 67 -2.77 -9.80 -33.06
CA ASP A 67 -2.02 -8.69 -33.67
C ASP A 67 -0.75 -8.34 -32.87
N LEU A 68 -0.82 -8.46 -31.54
CA LEU A 68 0.29 -8.12 -30.63
C LEU A 68 1.28 -9.28 -30.44
N ARG A 69 0.82 -10.52 -30.51
CA ARG A 69 1.63 -11.74 -30.27
C ARG A 69 2.96 -11.78 -31.02
N PRO A 70 3.08 -11.40 -32.31
CA PRO A 70 4.36 -11.40 -33.01
C PRO A 70 5.40 -10.40 -32.46
N HIS A 71 4.98 -9.46 -31.61
CA HIS A 71 5.78 -8.36 -31.10
C HIS A 71 6.06 -8.48 -29.60
N LEU A 72 5.63 -9.56 -28.96
CA LEU A 72 5.81 -9.86 -27.55
C LEU A 72 6.73 -11.08 -27.39
N THR A 73 7.60 -11.06 -26.40
CA THR A 73 8.40 -12.22 -26.00
C THR A 73 7.52 -13.34 -25.45
N ASP A 74 6.53 -12.96 -24.64
CA ASP A 74 5.48 -13.82 -24.11
C ASP A 74 4.18 -13.00 -24.08
N THR A 75 3.05 -13.65 -24.31
CA THR A 75 1.73 -13.02 -24.21
C THR A 75 1.24 -12.96 -22.77
N VAL A 76 1.78 -13.82 -21.89
CA VAL A 76 1.38 -13.94 -20.48
C VAL A 76 2.18 -12.97 -19.62
N MET A 77 1.48 -12.22 -18.78
CA MET A 77 2.11 -11.30 -17.83
C MET A 77 2.91 -12.07 -16.76
N PRO A 78 4.09 -11.60 -16.36
CA PRO A 78 4.87 -12.25 -15.32
C PRO A 78 4.17 -12.11 -13.96
N VAL A 79 4.22 -13.18 -13.14
CA VAL A 79 3.87 -13.09 -11.72
C VAL A 79 4.92 -12.25 -11.01
N GLU A 80 4.54 -11.10 -10.47
CA GLU A 80 5.49 -10.14 -9.90
C GLU A 80 6.15 -10.63 -8.61
N GLN A 81 5.49 -11.51 -7.88
CA GLN A 81 6.04 -12.14 -6.68
C GLN A 81 5.76 -13.66 -6.69
N PRO A 82 6.55 -14.44 -7.44
CA PRO A 82 6.38 -15.89 -7.49
C PRO A 82 6.59 -16.51 -6.11
N SER A 83 5.89 -17.61 -5.84
CA SER A 83 5.96 -18.35 -4.57
C SER A 83 5.86 -19.84 -4.83
N GLY A 84 6.66 -20.64 -4.11
CA GLY A 84 6.56 -22.10 -4.15
C GLY A 84 5.25 -22.65 -3.55
N ALA A 85 4.45 -21.82 -2.88
CA ALA A 85 3.12 -22.20 -2.40
C ALA A 85 2.05 -22.18 -3.51
N LEU A 86 2.31 -21.52 -4.65
CA LEU A 86 1.43 -21.55 -5.81
C LEU A 86 1.43 -22.95 -6.44
N LYS A 87 0.27 -23.56 -6.54
CA LYS A 87 0.05 -24.83 -7.26
C LYS A 87 -0.24 -24.59 -8.73
N LEU A 88 -0.91 -23.47 -9.02
CA LEU A 88 -1.30 -23.05 -10.35
C LEU A 88 -0.72 -21.65 -10.62
N SER A 89 -0.21 -21.42 -11.82
CA SER A 89 0.20 -20.10 -12.27
C SER A 89 -0.94 -19.51 -13.09
N ALA A 90 -1.79 -18.72 -12.44
CA ALA A 90 -2.89 -18.02 -13.07
C ALA A 90 -2.48 -16.57 -13.35
N SER A 91 -1.80 -16.32 -14.47
CA SER A 91 -1.42 -15.00 -14.94
C SER A 91 -2.25 -14.60 -16.16
N PRO A 92 -2.71 -13.33 -16.25
CA PRO A 92 -3.45 -12.88 -17.43
C PRO A 92 -2.53 -12.76 -18.64
N SER A 93 -3.08 -12.93 -19.83
CA SER A 93 -2.44 -12.49 -21.07
C SER A 93 -2.55 -10.96 -21.20
N THR A 94 -1.70 -10.34 -22.04
CA THR A 94 -1.73 -8.89 -22.30
C THR A 94 -3.08 -8.40 -22.83
N LEU A 95 -3.78 -9.21 -23.60
CA LEU A 95 -5.21 -9.18 -23.89
C LEU A 95 -5.72 -10.61 -23.75
N ALA A 96 -7.01 -10.82 -23.49
CA ALA A 96 -7.59 -12.14 -23.28
C ALA A 96 -7.32 -13.08 -24.47
N ASP A 97 -6.97 -14.35 -24.17
CA ASP A 97 -6.60 -15.38 -25.14
C ASP A 97 -7.69 -16.45 -25.23
N GLY A 98 -8.70 -16.21 -26.04
CA GLY A 98 -9.81 -17.15 -26.31
C GLY A 98 -10.77 -17.41 -25.15
N GLU A 99 -10.44 -16.97 -23.92
CA GLU A 99 -11.27 -17.10 -22.73
C GLU A 99 -11.16 -15.87 -21.85
N VAL A 100 -12.29 -15.34 -21.38
CA VAL A 100 -12.37 -14.27 -20.37
C VAL A 100 -12.77 -14.86 -19.03
N ARG A 101 -12.21 -14.31 -17.95
CA ARG A 101 -12.31 -14.90 -16.61
C ARG A 101 -12.87 -13.97 -15.55
N TYR A 102 -13.09 -12.68 -15.87
CA TYR A 102 -13.80 -11.73 -15.02
C TYR A 102 -14.38 -10.58 -15.84
N VAL A 103 -15.42 -9.93 -15.33
CA VAL A 103 -16.00 -8.73 -15.95
C VAL A 103 -15.00 -7.57 -15.87
N GLY A 104 -14.63 -7.01 -17.03
CA GLY A 104 -13.64 -5.95 -17.13
C GLY A 104 -12.28 -6.40 -17.68
N GLU A 105 -12.08 -7.69 -17.95
CA GLU A 105 -10.87 -8.20 -18.59
C GLU A 105 -10.67 -7.61 -19.99
N PRO A 106 -9.47 -7.07 -20.33
CA PRO A 106 -9.26 -6.45 -21.63
C PRO A 106 -9.16 -7.50 -22.75
N VAL A 107 -9.95 -7.34 -23.81
CA VAL A 107 -10.03 -8.26 -24.94
C VAL A 107 -9.40 -7.68 -26.21
N ALA A 108 -9.57 -6.38 -26.43
CA ALA A 108 -8.98 -5.66 -27.56
C ALA A 108 -8.66 -4.22 -27.14
N CYS A 109 -7.83 -3.54 -27.94
CA CYS A 109 -7.45 -2.15 -27.73
C CYS A 109 -7.72 -1.34 -29.01
N VAL A 110 -8.51 -0.29 -28.91
CA VAL A 110 -8.80 0.66 -30.00
C VAL A 110 -7.90 1.87 -29.85
N ILE A 111 -7.28 2.30 -30.94
CA ILE A 111 -6.43 3.51 -31.00
C ILE A 111 -7.08 4.50 -31.95
N ALA A 112 -7.28 5.73 -31.50
CA ALA A 112 -7.92 6.80 -32.27
C ALA A 112 -7.29 8.19 -32.01
N GLU A 113 -7.67 9.18 -32.82
CA GLU A 113 -7.18 10.56 -32.73
C GLU A 113 -7.64 11.32 -31.47
N SER A 114 -8.70 10.83 -30.81
CA SER A 114 -9.18 11.40 -29.55
C SER A 114 -9.70 10.30 -28.63
N PRO A 115 -9.74 10.52 -27.29
CA PRO A 115 -10.31 9.55 -26.36
C PRO A 115 -11.78 9.26 -26.64
N TYR A 116 -12.56 10.26 -27.06
CA TYR A 116 -13.98 10.11 -27.36
C TYR A 116 -14.22 9.18 -28.55
N ILE A 117 -13.43 9.34 -29.62
CA ILE A 117 -13.50 8.46 -30.79
C ILE A 117 -13.08 7.03 -30.41
N ALA A 118 -12.04 6.89 -29.59
CA ALA A 118 -11.57 5.57 -29.14
C ALA A 118 -12.63 4.84 -28.30
N GLU A 119 -13.29 5.53 -27.38
CA GLU A 119 -14.36 4.98 -26.55
C GLU A 119 -15.60 4.61 -27.36
N ASP A 120 -16.06 5.50 -28.26
CA ASP A 120 -17.20 5.22 -29.14
C ASP A 120 -16.92 4.01 -30.05
N ALA A 121 -15.72 3.95 -30.62
CA ALA A 121 -15.30 2.86 -31.48
C ALA A 121 -15.13 1.53 -30.70
N ALA A 122 -14.67 1.57 -29.48
CA ALA A 122 -14.54 0.37 -28.63
C ALA A 122 -15.89 -0.31 -28.38
N GLN A 123 -16.99 0.45 -28.32
CA GLN A 123 -18.34 -0.09 -28.18
C GLN A 123 -18.85 -0.78 -29.48
N LEU A 124 -18.22 -0.55 -30.62
CA LEU A 124 -18.57 -1.15 -31.91
C LEU A 124 -17.73 -2.39 -32.24
N VAL A 125 -16.75 -2.74 -31.42
CA VAL A 125 -16.05 -4.02 -31.57
C VAL A 125 -16.95 -5.12 -31.03
N PHE A 126 -17.33 -6.04 -31.92
CA PHE A 126 -18.15 -7.17 -31.54
C PHE A 126 -17.28 -8.38 -31.19
N VAL A 127 -17.60 -9.03 -30.06
CA VAL A 127 -16.96 -10.27 -29.63
C VAL A 127 -18.01 -11.33 -29.39
N ASP A 128 -17.84 -12.50 -30.05
CA ASP A 128 -18.78 -13.62 -29.95
C ASP A 128 -18.47 -14.50 -28.74
N TYR A 129 -19.17 -14.25 -27.63
CA TYR A 129 -18.97 -14.96 -26.36
C TYR A 129 -19.85 -16.20 -26.25
N THR A 130 -19.23 -17.31 -25.81
CA THR A 130 -19.94 -18.51 -25.36
C THR A 130 -19.74 -18.67 -23.87
N ASN A 131 -20.78 -18.43 -23.07
CA ASN A 131 -20.73 -18.44 -21.63
C ASN A 131 -20.34 -19.82 -21.07
N LEU A 132 -19.51 -19.80 -20.05
CA LEU A 132 -19.09 -20.96 -19.25
C LEU A 132 -19.69 -20.87 -17.84
N PRO A 133 -19.71 -21.98 -17.06
CA PRO A 133 -20.09 -21.94 -15.66
C PRO A 133 -19.20 -21.00 -14.88
N VAL A 134 -19.80 -20.21 -13.97
CA VAL A 134 -19.11 -19.16 -13.18
C VAL A 134 -18.84 -19.66 -11.77
N SER A 135 -17.64 -19.40 -11.27
CA SER A 135 -17.23 -19.55 -9.88
C SER A 135 -17.20 -18.16 -9.21
N ALA A 136 -18.32 -17.76 -8.58
CA ALA A 136 -18.48 -16.41 -8.00
C ALA A 136 -18.36 -16.38 -6.49
N ASP A 137 -18.26 -17.54 -5.82
CA ASP A 137 -18.08 -17.64 -4.37
C ASP A 137 -16.85 -18.50 -4.05
N TYR A 138 -15.84 -17.91 -3.39
CA TYR A 138 -14.57 -18.56 -3.12
C TYR A 138 -14.66 -19.72 -2.12
N LEU A 139 -15.68 -19.75 -1.28
CA LEU A 139 -15.87 -20.87 -0.34
C LEU A 139 -16.36 -22.11 -1.07
N SER A 140 -17.40 -21.97 -1.89
CA SER A 140 -17.91 -23.06 -2.73
C SER A 140 -16.93 -23.45 -3.84
N ALA A 141 -16.11 -22.53 -4.32
CA ALA A 141 -15.06 -22.78 -5.31
C ALA A 141 -14.03 -23.82 -4.83
N LEU A 142 -13.87 -23.99 -3.53
CA LEU A 142 -12.96 -24.98 -2.92
C LEU A 142 -13.58 -26.37 -2.72
N TYR A 143 -14.87 -26.56 -3.07
CA TYR A 143 -15.50 -27.88 -2.98
C TYR A 143 -15.21 -28.75 -4.20
N ASP A 144 -15.16 -30.07 -4.00
CA ASP A 144 -15.00 -31.03 -5.06
C ASP A 144 -16.14 -30.90 -6.09
N GLY A 145 -15.78 -30.77 -7.38
CA GLY A 145 -16.75 -30.65 -8.47
C GLY A 145 -17.34 -29.25 -8.67
N ALA A 146 -16.82 -28.23 -7.99
CA ALA A 146 -17.18 -26.83 -8.26
C ALA A 146 -16.83 -26.43 -9.72
N ALA A 147 -17.55 -25.45 -10.26
CA ALA A 147 -17.17 -24.81 -11.52
C ALA A 147 -15.77 -24.22 -11.38
N THR A 148 -14.89 -24.42 -12.35
CA THR A 148 -13.55 -23.88 -12.35
C THR A 148 -13.52 -22.46 -12.93
N ALA A 149 -12.74 -21.59 -12.34
CA ALA A 149 -12.56 -20.22 -12.83
C ALA A 149 -11.73 -20.13 -14.12
N HIS A 150 -11.00 -21.19 -14.44
CA HIS A 150 -10.25 -21.39 -15.67
C HIS A 150 -10.59 -22.76 -16.25
N SER A 151 -10.89 -22.83 -17.54
CA SER A 151 -11.30 -24.08 -18.18
C SER A 151 -10.18 -25.12 -18.23
N GLU A 152 -8.91 -24.70 -18.21
CA GLU A 152 -7.74 -25.57 -18.23
C GLU A 152 -7.36 -26.17 -16.85
N PHE A 153 -7.93 -25.68 -15.74
CA PHE A 153 -7.59 -26.14 -14.41
C PHE A 153 -8.57 -27.22 -13.89
N ALA A 154 -8.06 -28.15 -13.11
CA ALA A 154 -8.86 -29.22 -12.54
C ALA A 154 -9.70 -28.80 -11.33
N ASP A 155 -9.23 -27.78 -10.60
CA ASP A 155 -9.89 -27.19 -9.44
C ASP A 155 -9.49 -25.71 -9.27
N ASN A 156 -10.07 -25.05 -8.27
CA ASN A 156 -9.81 -23.64 -7.98
C ASN A 156 -8.80 -23.39 -6.87
N LEU A 157 -8.18 -24.41 -6.29
CA LEU A 157 -7.20 -24.24 -5.22
C LEU A 157 -5.85 -23.79 -5.79
N VAL A 158 -5.65 -22.47 -5.89
CA VAL A 158 -4.44 -21.91 -6.48
C VAL A 158 -3.23 -21.98 -5.58
N ALA A 159 -3.44 -21.95 -4.26
CA ALA A 159 -2.39 -22.09 -3.27
C ALA A 159 -2.95 -22.56 -1.93
N GLY A 160 -2.07 -23.20 -1.15
CA GLY A 160 -2.33 -23.52 0.25
C GLY A 160 -1.03 -23.66 1.01
N PHE A 161 -1.03 -23.16 2.25
CA PHE A 161 0.11 -23.29 3.16
C PHE A 161 -0.37 -23.29 4.61
N THR A 162 0.45 -23.88 5.49
CA THR A 162 0.24 -23.83 6.94
C THR A 162 1.30 -22.97 7.57
N LEU A 163 0.88 -22.02 8.43
CA LEU A 163 1.77 -21.26 9.29
C LEU A 163 1.64 -21.80 10.71
N ALA A 164 2.69 -22.44 11.23
CA ALA A 164 2.64 -23.06 12.54
C ALA A 164 3.95 -22.87 13.30
N TYR A 165 3.83 -22.72 14.62
CA TYR A 165 4.94 -22.76 15.58
C TYR A 165 4.41 -23.12 16.98
N GLY A 166 5.33 -23.54 17.87
CA GLY A 166 4.96 -24.04 19.20
C GLY A 166 4.22 -25.38 19.15
N ASP A 167 3.64 -25.80 20.26
CA ASP A 167 2.84 -27.01 20.38
C ASP A 167 1.37 -26.66 20.65
N THR A 168 0.58 -26.59 19.58
CA THR A 168 -0.85 -26.24 19.68
C THR A 168 -1.67 -27.37 20.32
N ASP A 169 -1.30 -28.62 20.16
CA ASP A 169 -2.04 -29.75 20.75
C ASP A 169 -1.91 -29.71 22.26
N ASP A 170 -0.70 -29.55 22.80
CA ASP A 170 -0.46 -29.35 24.23
C ASP A 170 -1.15 -28.11 24.78
N ALA A 171 -1.09 -26.98 24.06
CA ALA A 171 -1.75 -25.75 24.45
C ALA A 171 -3.27 -25.91 24.59
N PHE A 172 -3.91 -26.62 23.65
CA PHE A 172 -5.35 -26.88 23.70
C PHE A 172 -5.73 -27.94 24.73
N ALA A 173 -4.90 -28.94 24.95
CA ALA A 173 -5.11 -29.95 25.99
C ALA A 173 -4.98 -29.40 27.42
N GLY A 174 -4.10 -28.40 27.61
CA GLY A 174 -3.88 -27.72 28.89
C GLY A 174 -4.76 -26.50 29.16
N ALA A 175 -5.59 -26.11 28.20
CA ALA A 175 -6.40 -24.89 28.30
C ALA A 175 -7.51 -25.01 29.34
N ALA A 176 -7.74 -23.95 30.10
CA ALA A 176 -8.91 -23.83 30.96
C ALA A 176 -10.18 -23.56 30.14
N HIS A 177 -10.03 -22.80 29.05
CA HIS A 177 -11.11 -22.43 28.14
C HIS A 177 -10.66 -22.47 26.69
N VAL A 178 -11.58 -22.87 25.80
CA VAL A 178 -11.41 -22.82 24.35
C VAL A 178 -12.60 -22.09 23.75
N PHE A 179 -12.34 -21.08 22.96
CA PHE A 179 -13.40 -20.30 22.29
C PHE A 179 -13.19 -20.36 20.78
N ARG A 180 -14.30 -20.28 20.01
CA ARG A 180 -14.29 -20.26 18.56
C ARG A 180 -14.99 -19.04 18.03
N GLU A 181 -14.42 -18.40 17.01
CA GLU A 181 -15.05 -17.34 16.23
C GLU A 181 -14.87 -17.59 14.74
N THR A 182 -15.92 -17.31 13.98
CA THR A 182 -15.89 -17.27 12.51
C THR A 182 -16.09 -15.82 12.10
N LEU A 183 -15.15 -15.27 11.33
CA LEU A 183 -15.06 -13.85 11.00
C LEU A 183 -14.93 -13.67 9.50
N HIS A 184 -15.68 -12.73 8.94
CA HIS A 184 -15.67 -12.45 7.50
C HIS A 184 -15.36 -10.97 7.23
N GLN A 185 -14.50 -10.75 6.24
CA GLN A 185 -14.14 -9.42 5.74
C GLN A 185 -14.37 -9.38 4.24
N HIS A 186 -15.37 -8.60 3.82
CA HIS A 186 -15.77 -8.50 2.41
C HIS A 186 -14.72 -7.80 1.54
N LYS A 187 -14.84 -8.05 0.24
CA LYS A 187 -14.07 -7.43 -0.82
C LYS A 187 -14.27 -5.91 -0.85
N GLY A 188 -13.18 -5.18 -1.00
CA GLY A 188 -13.13 -3.74 -1.20
C GLY A 188 -12.19 -3.37 -2.34
N LEU A 189 -12.05 -2.07 -2.59
CA LEU A 189 -11.21 -1.53 -3.66
C LEU A 189 -10.55 -0.22 -3.20
N GLY A 190 -9.28 -0.04 -3.53
CA GLY A 190 -8.58 1.22 -3.28
C GLY A 190 -8.93 2.27 -4.34
N HIS A 191 -9.69 3.29 -3.96
CA HIS A 191 -10.10 4.37 -4.87
C HIS A 191 -9.19 5.60 -4.74
N ALA A 192 -8.13 5.67 -5.55
CA ALA A 192 -7.40 6.92 -5.76
C ALA A 192 -8.25 7.92 -6.55
N ILE A 193 -8.08 9.24 -6.31
CA ILE A 193 -8.79 10.27 -7.08
C ILE A 193 -8.38 10.22 -8.55
N GLU A 194 -7.08 10.11 -8.85
CA GLU A 194 -6.58 9.79 -10.18
C GLU A 194 -6.68 8.28 -10.41
N CYS A 195 -7.35 7.87 -11.49
CA CYS A 195 -7.38 6.48 -11.93
C CYS A 195 -6.01 6.04 -12.48
N ARG A 196 -5.91 4.80 -13.00
CA ARG A 196 -4.69 4.30 -13.64
C ARG A 196 -4.49 4.97 -15.00
N GLY A 197 -3.29 4.85 -15.55
CA GLY A 197 -3.04 5.29 -16.90
C GLY A 197 -1.58 5.20 -17.28
N VAL A 198 -1.34 5.21 -18.59
CA VAL A 198 -0.03 5.13 -19.21
C VAL A 198 0.00 5.94 -20.51
N ALA A 199 1.11 6.61 -20.76
CA ALA A 199 1.41 7.25 -22.04
C ALA A 199 2.80 6.80 -22.50
N ALA A 200 2.99 6.60 -23.80
CA ALA A 200 4.27 6.16 -24.34
C ALA A 200 4.59 6.81 -25.68
N GLU A 201 5.88 6.99 -25.94
CA GLU A 201 6.43 7.49 -27.19
C GLU A 201 7.73 6.77 -27.51
N LEU A 202 7.85 6.22 -28.73
CA LEU A 202 9.15 5.79 -29.25
C LEU A 202 9.87 7.00 -29.86
N ASN A 203 10.88 7.52 -29.17
CA ASN A 203 11.64 8.67 -29.69
C ASN A 203 12.32 8.30 -31.04
N PRO A 204 12.04 9.02 -32.13
CA PRO A 204 12.51 8.65 -33.45
C PRO A 204 14.03 8.83 -33.63
N ARG A 205 14.71 9.61 -32.78
CA ARG A 205 16.15 9.92 -32.90
C ARG A 205 17.02 8.87 -32.24
N ASP A 206 16.79 8.60 -30.97
CA ASP A 206 17.61 7.68 -30.16
C ASP A 206 16.97 6.30 -30.00
N ARG A 207 15.73 6.13 -30.47
CA ARG A 207 14.95 4.89 -30.40
C ARG A 207 14.69 4.43 -28.96
N VAL A 208 14.67 5.35 -28.02
CA VAL A 208 14.28 5.11 -26.64
C VAL A 208 12.75 5.17 -26.52
N LEU A 209 12.16 4.13 -25.94
CA LEU A 209 10.75 4.08 -25.57
C LEU A 209 10.59 4.83 -24.25
N ASN A 210 10.06 6.06 -24.31
CA ASN A 210 9.69 6.82 -23.14
C ASN A 210 8.29 6.43 -22.71
N VAL A 211 8.12 6.01 -21.46
CA VAL A 211 6.85 5.60 -20.86
C VAL A 211 6.59 6.45 -19.63
N TRP A 212 5.45 7.12 -19.60
CA TRP A 212 4.92 7.78 -18.41
C TRP A 212 3.81 6.92 -17.85
N SER A 213 3.95 6.50 -16.61
CA SER A 213 2.95 5.65 -15.94
C SER A 213 2.61 6.21 -14.56
N ALA A 214 1.31 6.23 -14.22
CA ALA A 214 0.83 6.53 -12.90
C ALA A 214 1.07 5.35 -11.93
N THR A 215 2.30 4.84 -11.88
CA THR A 215 2.69 3.64 -11.13
C THR A 215 3.37 3.98 -9.79
N GLN A 216 3.29 3.06 -8.85
CA GLN A 216 4.07 3.09 -7.61
C GLN A 216 5.49 2.53 -7.79
N MET A 217 5.82 1.90 -8.93
CA MET A 217 7.04 1.09 -9.12
C MET A 217 7.67 1.28 -10.50
N ALA A 218 8.24 2.47 -10.78
CA ALA A 218 8.80 2.81 -12.10
C ALA A 218 9.86 1.81 -12.62
N HIS A 219 10.80 1.37 -11.77
CA HIS A 219 11.84 0.42 -12.16
C HIS A 219 11.29 -0.99 -12.40
N ARG A 220 10.26 -1.39 -11.65
CA ARG A 220 9.57 -2.65 -11.91
C ARG A 220 8.82 -2.62 -13.23
N ALA A 221 8.14 -1.51 -13.53
CA ALA A 221 7.48 -1.28 -14.82
C ALA A 221 8.51 -1.38 -15.96
N GLN A 222 9.68 -0.73 -15.84
CA GLN A 222 10.77 -0.87 -16.82
C GLN A 222 11.21 -2.33 -17.00
N SER A 223 11.43 -3.04 -15.90
CA SER A 223 11.87 -4.44 -15.94
C SER A 223 10.87 -5.37 -16.65
N ILE A 224 9.56 -5.17 -16.42
CA ILE A 224 8.51 -5.95 -17.09
C ILE A 224 8.46 -5.60 -18.58
N LEU A 225 8.53 -4.32 -18.93
CA LEU A 225 8.57 -3.90 -20.33
C LEU A 225 9.81 -4.44 -21.08
N VAL A 226 10.99 -4.46 -20.45
CA VAL A 226 12.20 -5.11 -20.98
C VAL A 226 11.92 -6.59 -21.29
N GLN A 227 11.32 -7.30 -20.34
CA GLN A 227 11.01 -8.73 -20.52
C GLN A 227 9.97 -8.96 -21.61
N MET A 228 8.89 -8.16 -21.63
CA MET A 228 7.75 -8.40 -22.52
C MET A 228 8.00 -7.95 -23.97
N LEU A 229 8.79 -6.88 -24.16
CA LEU A 229 9.00 -6.26 -25.48
C LEU A 229 10.35 -6.65 -26.14
N ASP A 230 11.16 -7.48 -25.50
CA ASP A 230 12.51 -7.86 -25.95
C ASP A 230 13.38 -6.63 -26.30
N LEU A 231 13.29 -5.60 -25.48
CA LEU A 231 14.11 -4.40 -25.62
C LEU A 231 15.16 -4.36 -24.51
N PRO A 232 16.39 -3.93 -24.80
CA PRO A 232 17.39 -3.73 -23.76
C PRO A 232 17.00 -2.57 -22.83
N GLU A 233 17.48 -2.61 -21.59
CA GLU A 233 17.13 -1.67 -20.52
C GLU A 233 17.38 -0.19 -20.91
N ASP A 234 18.47 0.09 -21.62
CA ASP A 234 18.86 1.43 -22.10
C ASP A 234 17.92 1.97 -23.20
N ARG A 235 17.04 1.14 -23.72
CA ARG A 235 16.02 1.51 -24.71
C ARG A 235 14.64 1.79 -24.12
N ILE A 236 14.47 1.65 -22.81
CA ILE A 236 13.21 1.92 -22.13
C ILE A 236 13.48 2.88 -20.97
N ARG A 237 12.78 4.00 -20.94
CA ARG A 237 12.76 4.93 -19.81
C ARG A 237 11.36 5.04 -19.28
N VAL A 238 11.16 4.73 -18.01
CA VAL A 238 9.90 4.93 -17.30
C VAL A 238 9.99 6.13 -16.37
N VAL A 239 9.00 7.00 -16.46
CA VAL A 239 8.88 8.20 -15.62
C VAL A 239 7.52 8.17 -14.93
N THR A 240 7.53 8.25 -13.61
CA THR A 240 6.32 8.46 -12.83
C THR A 240 6.08 9.96 -12.66
N PRO A 241 5.01 10.53 -13.26
CA PRO A 241 4.65 11.95 -13.07
C PRO A 241 4.12 12.18 -11.65
N ASN A 242 3.46 13.31 -11.37
CA ASN A 242 2.66 13.40 -10.15
C ASN A 242 1.56 12.34 -10.19
N VAL A 243 1.36 11.64 -9.08
CA VAL A 243 0.35 10.58 -8.96
C VAL A 243 -0.70 11.00 -7.94
N GLY A 244 -1.95 10.98 -8.35
CA GLY A 244 -3.11 11.39 -7.56
C GLY A 244 -3.65 10.31 -6.63
N GLY A 245 -2.75 9.67 -5.88
CA GLY A 245 -3.00 8.53 -4.99
C GLY A 245 -2.63 7.19 -5.62
N GLY A 246 -2.13 6.27 -4.81
CA GLY A 246 -1.78 4.90 -5.24
C GLY A 246 -2.54 3.85 -4.46
N PHE A 247 -2.31 3.76 -3.16
CA PHE A 247 -2.98 2.91 -2.16
C PHE A 247 -2.91 1.39 -2.39
N GLY A 248 -2.21 0.93 -3.44
CA GLY A 248 -2.10 -0.47 -3.83
C GLY A 248 -2.54 -0.77 -5.26
N PRO A 249 -3.69 -0.31 -5.78
CA PRO A 249 -4.09 -0.56 -7.17
C PRO A 249 -3.07 -0.14 -8.22
N LYS A 250 -2.21 0.85 -7.95
CA LYS A 250 -1.10 1.27 -8.83
C LYS A 250 0.24 0.61 -8.50
N PHE A 251 0.23 -0.38 -7.64
CA PHE A 251 1.42 -1.12 -7.20
C PHE A 251 1.75 -2.28 -8.15
N VAL A 252 0.75 -2.97 -8.69
CA VAL A 252 0.92 -4.02 -9.69
C VAL A 252 1.02 -3.42 -11.09
N PHE A 253 1.63 -4.15 -12.01
CA PHE A 253 1.77 -3.77 -13.40
C PHE A 253 0.68 -4.45 -14.23
N TYR A 254 -0.09 -3.67 -14.97
CA TYR A 254 -1.27 -4.14 -15.68
C TYR A 254 -1.02 -4.38 -17.16
N GLN A 255 -1.92 -5.12 -17.80
CA GLN A 255 -1.91 -5.44 -19.23
C GLN A 255 -1.85 -4.17 -20.09
N GLU A 256 -2.63 -3.15 -19.74
CA GLU A 256 -2.71 -1.88 -20.46
C GLU A 256 -1.34 -1.17 -20.51
N GLU A 257 -0.52 -1.35 -19.47
CA GLU A 257 0.83 -0.77 -19.38
C GLU A 257 1.85 -1.48 -20.28
N VAL A 258 1.51 -2.62 -20.88
CA VAL A 258 2.26 -3.26 -21.97
C VAL A 258 1.68 -2.89 -23.34
N VAL A 259 0.36 -2.98 -23.47
CA VAL A 259 -0.34 -2.79 -24.77
C VAL A 259 -0.14 -1.38 -25.32
N VAL A 260 -0.27 -0.34 -24.46
CA VAL A 260 -0.14 1.07 -24.90
C VAL A 260 1.28 1.41 -25.38
N PRO A 261 2.35 1.07 -24.65
CA PRO A 261 3.72 1.24 -25.15
C PRO A 261 4.02 0.46 -26.44
N LEU A 262 3.50 -0.77 -26.55
CA LEU A 262 3.65 -1.55 -27.77
C LEU A 262 2.90 -0.90 -28.96
N ALA A 263 1.68 -0.42 -28.76
CA ALA A 263 0.93 0.31 -29.79
C ALA A 263 1.69 1.58 -30.24
N ALA A 264 2.30 2.32 -29.32
CA ALA A 264 3.11 3.48 -29.67
C ALA A 264 4.34 3.11 -30.53
N MET A 265 4.96 1.97 -30.26
CA MET A 265 6.07 1.44 -31.09
C MET A 265 5.60 1.04 -32.49
N LEU A 266 4.47 0.34 -32.59
CA LEU A 266 3.95 -0.18 -33.87
C LEU A 266 3.48 0.95 -34.78
N LEU A 267 2.82 1.96 -34.22
CA LEU A 267 2.30 3.09 -34.98
C LEU A 267 3.32 4.18 -35.25
N GLY A 268 4.41 4.24 -34.47
CA GLY A 268 5.38 5.35 -34.54
C GLY A 268 4.78 6.69 -34.10
N HIS A 269 3.72 6.67 -33.31
CA HIS A 269 3.04 7.82 -32.73
C HIS A 269 2.98 7.69 -31.22
N PRO A 270 3.01 8.80 -30.44
CA PRO A 270 2.71 8.72 -29.03
C PRO A 270 1.28 8.20 -28.82
N VAL A 271 1.10 7.33 -27.83
CA VAL A 271 -0.22 6.79 -27.43
C VAL A 271 -0.42 7.00 -25.95
N LYS A 272 -1.63 7.42 -25.55
CA LYS A 272 -2.04 7.58 -24.15
C LYS A 272 -3.34 6.84 -23.87
N TRP A 273 -3.41 6.18 -22.73
CA TRP A 273 -4.63 5.69 -22.11
C TRP A 273 -4.77 6.26 -20.71
N VAL A 274 -5.96 6.70 -20.37
CA VAL A 274 -6.33 7.13 -19.01
C VAL A 274 -7.59 6.36 -18.66
N GLU A 275 -7.52 5.57 -17.60
CA GLU A 275 -8.65 4.81 -17.08
C GLU A 275 -9.73 5.74 -16.56
N ASP A 276 -10.99 5.50 -16.92
CA ASP A 276 -12.11 6.18 -16.30
C ASP A 276 -12.53 5.52 -14.98
N ARG A 277 -13.41 6.16 -14.21
CA ARG A 277 -13.87 5.64 -12.93
C ARG A 277 -14.71 4.36 -13.08
N ARG A 278 -15.43 4.21 -14.16
CA ARG A 278 -16.25 3.03 -14.44
C ARG A 278 -15.38 1.82 -14.75
N GLU A 279 -14.33 2.00 -15.56
CA GLU A 279 -13.32 0.96 -15.79
C GLU A 279 -12.63 0.56 -14.47
N HIS A 280 -12.30 1.53 -13.62
CA HIS A 280 -11.63 1.27 -12.36
C HIS A 280 -12.40 0.30 -11.46
N PHE A 281 -13.73 0.41 -11.41
CA PHE A 281 -14.58 -0.50 -10.63
C PHE A 281 -14.57 -1.94 -11.15
N THR A 282 -14.26 -2.17 -12.41
CA THR A 282 -14.31 -3.50 -13.01
C THR A 282 -12.93 -4.08 -13.31
N ALA A 283 -11.92 -3.25 -13.54
CA ALA A 283 -10.62 -3.69 -14.05
C ALA A 283 -9.45 -3.47 -13.08
N ALA A 284 -9.56 -2.54 -12.11
CA ALA A 284 -8.51 -2.37 -11.10
C ALA A 284 -8.57 -3.49 -10.07
N THR A 285 -7.39 -3.97 -9.63
CA THR A 285 -7.31 -5.04 -8.63
C THR A 285 -7.92 -4.63 -7.29
N MET A 286 -8.58 -5.58 -6.66
CA MET A 286 -9.33 -5.40 -5.41
C MET A 286 -8.55 -5.87 -4.18
N GLU A 287 -9.13 -5.72 -3.00
CA GLU A 287 -8.58 -6.19 -1.73
C GLU A 287 -9.54 -7.11 -0.98
N ARG A 288 -9.02 -7.87 0.00
CA ARG A 288 -9.76 -8.85 0.81
C ARG A 288 -10.31 -9.89 -0.15
N ASP A 289 -11.16 -10.64 -0.02
CA ASP A 289 -12.20 -11.22 0.76
C ASP A 289 -11.63 -12.39 1.58
N GLN A 290 -11.91 -12.46 2.87
CA GLN A 290 -11.35 -13.49 3.74
C GLN A 290 -12.38 -13.99 4.76
N LEU A 291 -12.46 -15.32 4.89
CA LEU A 291 -13.15 -15.98 6.00
C LEU A 291 -12.13 -16.63 6.93
N TRP A 292 -12.18 -16.28 8.20
CA TRP A 292 -11.37 -16.83 9.26
C TRP A 292 -12.24 -17.68 10.18
N ASP A 293 -11.89 -18.95 10.41
CA ASP A 293 -12.53 -19.84 11.38
C ASP A 293 -11.48 -20.28 12.38
N MET A 294 -11.52 -19.67 13.57
CA MET A 294 -10.43 -19.68 14.53
C MET A 294 -10.87 -20.21 15.88
N GLU A 295 -10.02 -21.00 16.52
CA GLU A 295 -10.11 -21.39 17.92
C GLU A 295 -8.96 -20.78 18.72
N VAL A 296 -9.24 -20.29 19.92
CA VAL A 296 -8.25 -19.77 20.86
C VAL A 296 -8.32 -20.53 22.17
N ALA A 297 -7.17 -21.00 22.64
CA ALA A 297 -6.97 -21.65 23.92
C ALA A 297 -6.39 -20.66 24.93
N VAL A 298 -7.01 -20.54 26.12
CA VAL A 298 -6.56 -19.65 27.18
C VAL A 298 -6.54 -20.37 28.55
N ASP A 299 -5.73 -19.83 29.46
CA ASP A 299 -5.79 -20.23 30.87
C ASP A 299 -7.00 -19.64 31.60
N ALA A 300 -7.12 -19.91 32.90
CA ALA A 300 -8.23 -19.43 33.73
C ALA A 300 -8.30 -17.88 33.84
N ASP A 301 -7.18 -17.20 33.61
CA ASP A 301 -7.04 -15.75 33.71
C ASP A 301 -7.14 -15.06 32.33
N GLY A 302 -7.38 -15.80 31.26
CA GLY A 302 -7.48 -15.26 29.89
C GLY A 302 -6.13 -15.01 29.22
N ARG A 303 -5.05 -15.60 29.69
CA ARG A 303 -3.76 -15.58 28.99
C ARG A 303 -3.79 -16.55 27.82
N LEU A 304 -3.27 -16.09 26.68
CA LEU A 304 -3.17 -16.89 25.46
C LEU A 304 -2.21 -18.07 25.64
N LEU A 305 -2.64 -19.26 25.28
CA LEU A 305 -1.84 -20.48 25.22
C LEU A 305 -1.60 -20.91 23.79
N GLY A 306 -2.59 -20.74 22.93
CA GLY A 306 -2.47 -21.09 21.53
C GLY A 306 -3.67 -20.68 20.70
N VAL A 307 -3.46 -20.59 19.39
CA VAL A 307 -4.52 -20.35 18.39
C VAL A 307 -4.36 -21.38 17.27
N ARG A 308 -5.49 -21.91 16.80
CA ARG A 308 -5.53 -22.75 15.59
C ARG A 308 -6.75 -22.43 14.75
N GLY A 309 -6.69 -22.71 13.46
CA GLY A 309 -7.84 -22.49 12.60
C GLY A 309 -7.50 -22.50 11.12
N THR A 310 -8.44 -21.97 10.34
CA THR A 310 -8.35 -21.88 8.89
C THR A 310 -8.64 -20.48 8.41
N MET A 311 -7.98 -20.08 7.32
CA MET A 311 -8.31 -18.90 6.56
C MET A 311 -8.55 -19.26 5.10
N ALA A 312 -9.73 -18.96 4.57
CA ALA A 312 -10.01 -19.00 3.14
C ALA A 312 -9.92 -17.60 2.56
N HIS A 313 -9.27 -17.46 1.40
CA HIS A 313 -9.03 -16.19 0.73
C HIS A 313 -9.50 -16.26 -0.72
N ASP A 314 -10.31 -15.29 -1.15
CA ASP A 314 -10.62 -15.06 -2.54
C ASP A 314 -9.45 -14.36 -3.24
N HIS A 315 -8.93 -14.99 -4.29
CA HIS A 315 -7.83 -14.43 -5.07
C HIS A 315 -8.30 -13.75 -6.37
N GLY A 316 -9.58 -13.91 -6.71
CA GLY A 316 -10.12 -13.50 -7.99
C GLY A 316 -9.64 -14.40 -9.13
N ALA A 317 -9.67 -13.91 -10.35
CA ALA A 317 -9.37 -14.71 -11.54
C ALA A 317 -7.89 -15.01 -11.75
N TYR A 318 -6.98 -14.20 -11.17
CA TYR A 318 -5.55 -14.27 -11.44
C TYR A 318 -4.69 -14.04 -10.22
N THR A 319 -3.39 -14.39 -10.30
CA THR A 319 -2.41 -14.30 -9.22
C THR A 319 -1.28 -13.29 -9.52
N PRO A 320 -1.56 -12.05 -9.90
CA PRO A 320 -0.53 -11.11 -10.38
C PRO A 320 0.56 -10.84 -9.34
N TYR A 321 0.24 -10.93 -8.05
CA TYR A 321 1.18 -10.70 -6.95
C TYR A 321 1.35 -11.92 -6.03
N GLY A 322 1.11 -13.13 -6.54
CA GLY A 322 1.31 -14.40 -5.83
C GLY A 322 0.48 -14.49 -4.55
N VAL A 323 1.06 -15.03 -3.48
CA VAL A 323 0.39 -15.26 -2.19
C VAL A 323 0.63 -14.14 -1.17
N ASN A 324 1.05 -12.95 -1.59
CA ASN A 324 1.53 -11.89 -0.70
C ASN A 324 0.50 -11.45 0.35
N LEU A 325 -0.73 -11.14 -0.08
CA LEU A 325 -1.76 -10.59 0.81
C LEU A 325 -2.19 -11.59 1.88
N PRO A 326 -2.61 -12.84 1.55
CA PRO A 326 -2.98 -13.83 2.58
C PRO A 326 -1.81 -14.23 3.47
N TYR A 327 -0.58 -14.27 2.93
CA TYR A 327 0.61 -14.52 3.73
C TYR A 327 0.87 -13.40 4.75
N ASN A 328 0.73 -12.13 4.35
CA ASN A 328 0.85 -11.01 5.28
C ASN A 328 -0.26 -11.02 6.33
N ALA A 329 -1.50 -11.38 5.96
CA ALA A 329 -2.60 -11.51 6.92
C ALA A 329 -2.27 -12.56 8.00
N ALA A 330 -1.79 -13.74 7.58
CA ALA A 330 -1.42 -14.82 8.46
C ALA A 330 -0.24 -14.47 9.39
N THR A 331 0.83 -13.89 8.86
CA THR A 331 2.03 -13.56 9.64
C THR A 331 1.84 -12.39 10.59
N ASN A 332 0.93 -11.45 10.28
CA ASN A 332 0.65 -10.31 11.16
C ASN A 332 -0.56 -10.53 12.10
N PHE A 333 -1.12 -11.73 12.08
CA PHE A 333 -2.21 -12.14 12.99
C PHE A 333 -1.83 -11.99 14.46
N LEU A 334 -0.59 -12.31 14.82
CA LEU A 334 -0.06 -12.20 16.19
C LEU A 334 -0.30 -10.83 16.83
N GLY A 335 -0.15 -9.73 16.05
CA GLY A 335 -0.20 -8.38 16.60
C GLY A 335 0.88 -8.16 17.67
N PRO A 336 0.59 -7.35 18.73
CA PRO A 336 1.52 -7.07 19.81
C PRO A 336 1.46 -8.08 20.98
N TYR A 337 0.91 -9.26 20.77
CA TYR A 337 0.64 -10.21 21.86
C TYR A 337 1.66 -11.33 21.95
N GLU A 338 1.90 -11.78 23.19
CA GLU A 338 2.60 -13.04 23.46
C GLU A 338 1.66 -14.20 23.11
N LEU A 339 1.98 -14.95 22.05
CA LEU A 339 1.24 -16.13 21.62
C LEU A 339 2.21 -17.32 21.55
N PRO A 340 2.16 -18.25 22.52
CA PRO A 340 3.14 -19.35 22.61
C PRO A 340 3.05 -20.37 21.48
N SER A 341 1.85 -20.58 20.90
CA SER A 341 1.67 -21.54 19.82
C SER A 341 0.60 -21.12 18.84
N MET A 342 0.79 -21.43 17.57
CA MET A 342 -0.16 -21.15 16.51
C MET A 342 -0.13 -22.23 15.43
N SER A 343 -1.30 -22.56 14.87
CA SER A 343 -1.44 -23.38 13.67
C SER A 343 -2.58 -22.84 12.81
N LEU A 344 -2.24 -22.24 11.68
CA LEU A 344 -3.19 -21.62 10.74
C LEU A 344 -3.04 -22.25 9.36
N ASP A 345 -4.11 -22.90 8.87
CA ASP A 345 -4.18 -23.43 7.52
C ASP A 345 -4.82 -22.38 6.60
N VAL A 346 -4.10 -22.01 5.54
CA VAL A 346 -4.50 -20.99 4.58
C VAL A 346 -4.80 -21.62 3.23
N LYS A 347 -5.97 -21.31 2.65
CA LYS A 347 -6.38 -21.75 1.32
C LYS A 347 -6.77 -20.55 0.47
N LEU A 348 -6.28 -20.51 -0.76
CA LEU A 348 -6.54 -19.46 -1.73
C LEU A 348 -7.36 -20.05 -2.88
N ALA A 349 -8.53 -19.47 -3.14
CA ALA A 349 -9.41 -19.86 -4.22
C ALA A 349 -9.31 -18.92 -5.41
N LEU A 350 -9.29 -19.48 -6.62
CA LEU A 350 -9.61 -18.73 -7.84
C LEU A 350 -11.13 -18.60 -7.97
N THR A 351 -11.56 -17.43 -8.47
CA THR A 351 -12.95 -17.12 -8.78
C THR A 351 -13.04 -16.30 -10.07
N ASN A 352 -14.21 -16.24 -10.68
CA ASN A 352 -14.45 -15.39 -11.84
C ASN A 352 -14.78 -13.94 -11.44
N MET A 353 -13.97 -13.40 -10.51
CA MET A 353 -14.04 -12.01 -10.08
C MET A 353 -12.72 -11.29 -10.32
N THR A 354 -12.75 -9.98 -10.29
CA THR A 354 -11.53 -9.16 -10.46
C THR A 354 -10.42 -9.61 -9.50
N PRO A 355 -9.15 -9.71 -9.95
CA PRO A 355 -8.04 -10.18 -9.12
C PRO A 355 -7.84 -9.37 -7.85
N VAL A 356 -7.40 -10.03 -6.79
CA VAL A 356 -7.14 -9.42 -5.47
C VAL A 356 -5.63 -9.25 -5.25
N THR A 357 -5.24 -8.04 -4.87
CA THR A 357 -3.84 -7.67 -4.62
C THR A 357 -3.71 -6.82 -3.35
N PRO A 358 -2.48 -6.54 -2.88
CA PRO A 358 -2.29 -5.67 -1.74
C PRO A 358 -2.87 -4.27 -1.94
N VAL A 359 -3.76 -3.86 -1.05
CA VAL A 359 -4.21 -2.48 -0.86
C VAL A 359 -3.75 -2.04 0.54
N ARG A 360 -3.69 -0.74 0.82
CA ARG A 360 -3.15 -0.11 2.04
C ARG A 360 -3.39 -0.96 3.30
N GLY A 361 -2.31 -1.42 3.93
CA GLY A 361 -2.33 -2.41 5.02
C GLY A 361 -1.99 -3.83 4.57
N ALA A 362 -2.31 -4.22 3.32
CA ALA A 362 -1.83 -5.43 2.64
C ALA A 362 -1.97 -6.73 3.48
N GLY A 363 -3.15 -7.03 3.98
CA GLY A 363 -3.45 -8.22 4.80
C GLY A 363 -3.35 -7.98 6.31
N ARG A 364 -2.61 -6.97 6.76
CA ARG A 364 -2.49 -6.65 8.21
C ARG A 364 -3.81 -6.24 8.85
N PRO A 365 -4.68 -5.42 8.23
CA PRO A 365 -5.99 -5.14 8.78
C PRO A 365 -6.82 -6.41 9.01
N GLN A 366 -6.70 -7.39 8.10
CA GLN A 366 -7.43 -8.65 8.19
C GLN A 366 -6.93 -9.52 9.35
N GLY A 367 -5.61 -9.69 9.49
CA GLY A 367 -5.01 -10.42 10.61
C GLY A 367 -5.29 -9.76 11.95
N THR A 368 -5.16 -8.42 12.01
CA THR A 368 -5.47 -7.66 13.24
C THR A 368 -6.95 -7.76 13.60
N PHE A 369 -7.87 -7.70 12.62
CA PHE A 369 -9.29 -7.90 12.89
C PHE A 369 -9.54 -9.27 13.51
N ALA A 370 -8.97 -10.32 12.94
CA ALA A 370 -9.15 -11.67 13.47
C ALA A 370 -8.64 -11.80 14.92
N MET A 371 -7.42 -11.33 15.21
CA MET A 371 -6.86 -11.41 16.57
C MET A 371 -7.60 -10.56 17.58
N GLU A 372 -7.89 -9.31 17.26
CA GLU A 372 -8.57 -8.38 18.17
C GLU A 372 -10.00 -8.84 18.49
N ARG A 373 -10.69 -9.49 17.51
CA ARG A 373 -12.02 -10.10 17.77
C ARG A 373 -11.93 -11.32 18.68
N LEU A 374 -10.85 -12.12 18.63
CA LEU A 374 -10.60 -13.19 19.59
C LEU A 374 -10.36 -12.62 21.00
N MET A 375 -9.61 -11.52 21.13
CA MET A 375 -9.42 -10.85 22.43
C MET A 375 -10.75 -10.36 23.03
N ASP A 376 -11.63 -9.79 22.20
CA ASP A 376 -12.99 -9.40 22.62
C ASP A 376 -13.85 -10.63 22.98
N ARG A 377 -13.69 -11.75 22.27
CA ARG A 377 -14.37 -13.02 22.60
C ARG A 377 -13.96 -13.52 23.97
N ILE A 378 -12.67 -13.56 24.27
CA ILE A 378 -12.13 -13.96 25.57
C ILE A 378 -12.70 -13.09 26.68
N ALA A 379 -12.64 -11.76 26.50
CA ALA A 379 -13.15 -10.80 27.47
C ALA A 379 -14.63 -11.03 27.79
N ARG A 380 -15.44 -11.19 26.77
CA ARG A 380 -16.90 -11.42 26.90
C ARG A 380 -17.22 -12.71 27.63
N GLU A 381 -16.61 -13.82 27.23
CA GLU A 381 -16.92 -15.14 27.78
C GLU A 381 -16.43 -15.30 29.22
N LEU A 382 -15.30 -14.70 29.55
CA LEU A 382 -14.75 -14.72 30.91
C LEU A 382 -15.29 -13.58 31.80
N SER A 383 -16.14 -12.72 31.25
CA SER A 383 -16.63 -11.50 31.95
C SER A 383 -15.48 -10.64 32.49
N LEU A 384 -14.40 -10.53 31.72
CA LEU A 384 -13.25 -9.67 31.99
C LEU A 384 -13.38 -8.36 31.23
N ASP A 385 -12.72 -7.31 31.74
CA ASP A 385 -12.54 -6.08 31.00
C ASP A 385 -11.69 -6.34 29.74
N ARG A 386 -12.12 -5.79 28.58
CA ARG A 386 -11.46 -5.99 27.30
C ARG A 386 -10.02 -5.47 27.24
N VAL A 387 -9.75 -4.39 28.00
CA VAL A 387 -8.42 -3.82 28.12
C VAL A 387 -7.55 -4.72 29.00
N GLU A 388 -8.10 -5.26 30.07
CA GLU A 388 -7.35 -6.13 30.98
C GLU A 388 -6.91 -7.42 30.30
N VAL A 389 -7.75 -8.03 29.45
CA VAL A 389 -7.36 -9.20 28.65
C VAL A 389 -6.21 -8.86 27.71
N ARG A 390 -6.26 -7.70 27.06
CA ARG A 390 -5.16 -7.24 26.19
C ARG A 390 -3.89 -7.01 26.99
N ARG A 391 -3.98 -6.28 28.11
CA ARG A 391 -2.85 -5.95 29.00
C ARG A 391 -2.07 -7.19 29.46
N ARG A 392 -2.80 -8.26 29.83
CA ARG A 392 -2.20 -9.53 30.28
C ARG A 392 -1.39 -10.25 29.21
N ASN A 393 -1.68 -9.96 27.95
CA ASN A 393 -1.11 -10.66 26.80
C ASN A 393 -0.15 -9.79 25.99
N LEU A 394 -0.02 -8.47 26.28
CA LEU A 394 0.92 -7.62 25.56
C LEU A 394 2.36 -8.01 25.81
N ILE A 395 3.16 -8.01 24.74
CA ILE A 395 4.61 -8.14 24.81
C ILE A 395 5.18 -6.96 25.60
N PRO A 396 5.90 -7.19 26.71
CA PRO A 396 6.46 -6.12 27.54
C PRO A 396 7.65 -5.44 26.82
N ALA A 397 7.87 -4.14 27.12
CA ALA A 397 8.90 -3.35 26.46
C ALA A 397 10.32 -3.89 26.68
N GLU A 398 10.59 -4.47 27.84
CA GLU A 398 11.87 -5.08 28.19
C GLU A 398 12.19 -6.36 27.41
N SER A 399 11.22 -6.94 26.72
CA SER A 399 11.40 -8.10 25.84
C SER A 399 11.89 -7.73 24.44
N MET A 400 11.99 -6.43 24.12
CA MET A 400 12.47 -6.01 22.81
C MET A 400 14.01 -6.10 22.69
N PRO A 401 14.56 -6.59 21.56
CA PRO A 401 13.85 -7.11 20.40
C PRO A 401 13.18 -8.46 20.68
N TYR A 402 11.92 -8.64 20.21
CA TYR A 402 11.10 -9.81 20.49
C TYR A 402 11.03 -10.77 19.29
N ASP A 403 11.44 -12.01 19.52
CA ASP A 403 11.32 -13.10 18.54
C ASP A 403 9.91 -13.68 18.54
N THR A 404 9.19 -13.54 17.45
CA THR A 404 7.81 -14.00 17.31
C THR A 404 7.67 -15.50 17.03
N GLN A 405 8.79 -16.22 16.82
CA GLN A 405 8.86 -17.60 16.34
C GLN A 405 8.34 -17.81 14.89
N ILE A 406 7.64 -16.86 14.32
CA ILE A 406 7.17 -16.92 12.92
C ILE A 406 8.38 -16.86 11.98
N LYS A 407 8.43 -17.78 11.01
CA LYS A 407 9.43 -17.76 9.95
C LYS A 407 8.91 -16.98 8.74
N THR A 408 9.72 -16.06 8.26
CA THR A 408 9.49 -15.37 7.01
C THR A 408 9.75 -16.31 5.82
N ARG A 409 9.39 -15.88 4.60
CA ARG A 409 9.52 -16.74 3.40
C ARG A 409 10.95 -17.16 3.08
N ASP A 410 11.92 -16.37 3.50
CA ASP A 410 13.36 -16.66 3.38
C ASP A 410 13.92 -17.50 4.53
N GLY A 411 13.06 -17.93 5.47
CA GLY A 411 13.40 -18.76 6.61
C GLY A 411 13.94 -17.99 7.81
N ALA A 412 14.13 -16.67 7.71
CA ALA A 412 14.52 -15.83 8.85
C ALA A 412 13.38 -15.75 9.89
N THR A 413 13.72 -15.53 11.15
CA THR A 413 12.72 -15.28 12.18
C THR A 413 12.19 -13.86 12.09
N MET A 414 10.88 -13.69 12.20
CA MET A 414 10.25 -12.37 12.32
C MET A 414 10.47 -11.85 13.74
N THR A 415 11.26 -10.78 13.86
CA THR A 415 11.65 -10.19 15.14
C THR A 415 11.19 -8.74 15.22
N TYR A 416 10.37 -8.40 16.21
CA TYR A 416 10.01 -7.01 16.49
C TYR A 416 11.20 -6.28 17.07
N ASP A 417 11.59 -5.16 16.45
CA ASP A 417 12.86 -4.47 16.72
C ASP A 417 12.81 -3.56 17.96
N SER A 418 11.71 -2.85 18.14
CA SER A 418 11.50 -1.90 19.26
C SER A 418 10.02 -1.55 19.42
N GLY A 419 9.61 -1.12 20.60
CA GLY A 419 8.24 -0.70 20.92
C GLY A 419 7.96 -0.78 22.41
N ASP A 420 6.97 0.01 22.87
CA ASP A 420 6.41 -0.06 24.24
C ASP A 420 4.90 -0.15 24.13
N TYR A 421 4.40 -1.37 23.92
CA TYR A 421 2.97 -1.63 23.70
C TYR A 421 2.10 -1.35 24.93
N PRO A 422 2.52 -1.73 26.16
CA PRO A 422 1.79 -1.35 27.36
C PRO A 422 1.66 0.16 27.55
N ALA A 423 2.75 0.93 27.38
CA ALA A 423 2.68 2.38 27.51
C ALA A 423 1.82 3.03 26.42
N ALA A 424 1.83 2.50 25.20
CA ALA A 424 0.95 2.96 24.13
C ALA A 424 -0.53 2.73 24.45
N LEU A 425 -0.87 1.56 25.01
CA LEU A 425 -2.22 1.26 25.47
C LEU A 425 -2.64 2.22 26.60
N ASP A 426 -1.80 2.43 27.60
CA ASP A 426 -2.10 3.32 28.73
C ASP A 426 -2.34 4.76 28.27
N ALA A 427 -1.50 5.29 27.39
CA ALA A 427 -1.66 6.63 26.83
C ALA A 427 -2.97 6.79 26.04
N ALA A 428 -3.33 5.78 25.25
CA ALA A 428 -4.58 5.78 24.48
C ALA A 428 -5.81 5.75 25.38
N LEU A 429 -5.79 4.95 26.43
CA LEU A 429 -6.90 4.82 27.40
C LEU A 429 -7.10 6.09 28.23
N GLU A 430 -6.02 6.68 28.71
CA GLU A 430 -6.05 7.95 29.46
C GLU A 430 -6.66 9.04 28.57
N ARG A 431 -6.16 9.20 27.35
CA ARG A 431 -6.64 10.22 26.41
C ARG A 431 -8.06 9.99 25.94
N GLY A 432 -8.47 8.73 25.79
CA GLY A 432 -9.79 8.30 25.42
C GLY A 432 -10.83 8.37 26.55
N GLY A 433 -10.41 8.67 27.79
CA GLY A 433 -11.30 8.73 28.94
C GLY A 433 -11.97 7.38 29.25
N TYR A 434 -11.19 6.28 29.12
CA TYR A 434 -11.72 4.93 29.29
C TYR A 434 -12.26 4.67 30.70
N SER A 435 -11.60 5.20 31.73
CA SER A 435 -12.00 5.01 33.15
C SER A 435 -13.36 5.62 33.48
N GLU A 436 -13.74 6.71 32.83
CA GLU A 436 -15.01 7.41 33.04
C GLU A 436 -16.13 6.91 32.13
N PHE A 437 -15.77 6.10 31.13
CA PHE A 437 -16.72 5.71 30.09
C PHE A 437 -17.90 4.91 30.60
N ALA A 438 -17.70 3.95 31.51
CA ALA A 438 -18.78 3.10 32.05
C ALA A 438 -19.88 3.91 32.70
N ALA A 439 -19.56 4.99 33.42
CA ALA A 439 -20.53 5.88 34.03
C ALA A 439 -21.33 6.68 32.98
N ARG A 440 -20.66 7.18 31.93
CA ARG A 440 -21.30 7.87 30.79
C ARG A 440 -22.20 6.94 30.00
N GLN A 441 -21.77 5.71 29.75
CA GLN A 441 -22.56 4.69 29.07
C GLN A 441 -23.82 4.34 29.84
N ALA A 442 -23.73 4.14 31.17
CA ALA A 442 -24.90 3.84 32.02
C ALA A 442 -25.91 4.99 32.02
N ALA A 443 -25.44 6.24 32.09
CA ALA A 443 -26.31 7.42 32.02
C ALA A 443 -27.00 7.52 30.65
N ALA A 444 -26.28 7.33 29.56
CA ALA A 444 -26.84 7.35 28.20
C ALA A 444 -27.90 6.24 28.01
N ARG A 445 -27.63 5.03 28.49
CA ARG A 445 -28.58 3.90 28.43
C ARG A 445 -29.88 4.19 29.18
N ALA A 446 -29.82 4.91 30.30
CA ALA A 446 -31.01 5.34 31.04
C ALA A 446 -31.88 6.34 30.24
N GLU A 447 -31.27 7.01 29.24
CA GLU A 447 -31.93 7.91 28.29
C GLU A 447 -32.33 7.21 26.97
N GLY A 448 -32.09 5.91 26.83
CA GLY A 448 -32.34 5.13 25.60
C GLY A 448 -31.31 5.34 24.51
N ARG A 449 -30.11 5.85 24.85
CA ARG A 449 -29.00 6.02 23.95
C ARG A 449 -27.95 4.92 24.16
N TYR A 450 -27.31 4.46 23.09
CA TYR A 450 -26.38 3.32 23.14
C TYR A 450 -24.97 3.74 22.75
N LEU A 451 -24.21 4.12 23.78
CA LEU A 451 -22.78 4.42 23.62
C LEU A 451 -21.96 3.14 23.73
N GLY A 452 -20.87 3.07 22.97
CA GLY A 452 -19.90 1.98 23.06
C GLY A 452 -18.48 2.47 22.89
N ILE A 453 -17.54 1.78 23.55
CA ILE A 453 -16.11 2.04 23.42
C ILE A 453 -15.36 0.80 22.94
N GLY A 454 -14.49 0.97 21.94
CA GLY A 454 -13.67 -0.08 21.38
C GLY A 454 -12.19 0.25 21.48
N VAL A 455 -11.37 -0.78 21.63
CA VAL A 455 -9.92 -0.69 21.69
C VAL A 455 -9.32 -1.72 20.77
N ALA A 456 -8.33 -1.32 19.96
CA ALA A 456 -7.56 -2.24 19.14
C ALA A 456 -6.09 -1.85 19.08
N ASN A 457 -5.23 -2.85 19.18
CA ASN A 457 -3.79 -2.72 19.07
C ASN A 457 -3.31 -3.24 17.72
N TYR A 458 -2.17 -2.75 17.23
CA TYR A 458 -1.57 -3.29 16.02
C TYR A 458 -0.04 -3.18 16.02
N VAL A 459 0.57 -4.03 15.21
CA VAL A 459 1.99 -3.96 14.83
C VAL A 459 2.07 -4.10 13.31
N GLU A 460 2.92 -3.32 12.67
CA GLU A 460 3.15 -3.34 11.23
C GLU A 460 4.62 -3.49 10.90
N GLY A 461 4.99 -4.49 10.12
CA GLY A 461 6.31 -4.59 9.52
C GLY A 461 6.50 -3.57 8.40
N THR A 462 7.45 -2.65 8.57
CA THR A 462 7.76 -1.54 7.66
C THR A 462 9.18 -1.63 7.13
N GLY A 463 9.55 -0.78 6.19
CA GLY A 463 10.92 -0.76 5.66
C GLY A 463 11.28 -1.97 4.79
N ARG A 464 10.30 -2.64 4.19
CA ARG A 464 10.54 -3.83 3.35
C ARG A 464 11.54 -3.54 2.25
N GLY A 465 12.62 -4.36 2.22
CA GLY A 465 13.73 -4.25 1.28
C GLY A 465 13.44 -4.81 -0.12
N PRO A 466 14.48 -5.14 -0.89
CA PRO A 466 15.85 -5.26 -0.39
C PRO A 466 16.62 -3.95 -0.21
N PHE A 467 16.35 -2.89 -1.00
CA PHE A 467 17.08 -1.62 -0.91
C PHE A 467 16.25 -0.46 -1.46
N GLU A 468 16.74 0.76 -1.31
CA GLU A 468 16.41 1.91 -2.15
C GLU A 468 17.71 2.67 -2.47
N SER A 469 17.70 3.47 -3.53
CA SER A 469 18.86 4.26 -3.94
C SER A 469 18.58 5.76 -3.92
N ALA A 470 19.63 6.54 -3.68
CA ALA A 470 19.60 7.98 -3.79
C ALA A 470 20.92 8.52 -4.33
N VAL A 471 20.82 9.58 -5.13
CA VAL A 471 21.95 10.42 -5.55
C VAL A 471 21.71 11.81 -4.98
N VAL A 472 22.68 12.36 -4.24
CA VAL A 472 22.66 13.74 -3.76
C VAL A 472 23.73 14.54 -4.46
N ARG A 473 23.34 15.64 -5.12
CA ARG A 473 24.24 16.49 -5.91
C ARG A 473 24.10 17.94 -5.51
N ILE A 474 25.20 18.60 -5.13
CA ILE A 474 25.27 20.05 -4.97
C ILE A 474 25.66 20.68 -6.29
N LYS A 475 24.83 21.60 -6.79
CA LYS A 475 25.06 22.35 -8.03
C LYS A 475 25.97 23.58 -7.76
N PRO A 476 26.65 24.12 -8.79
CA PRO A 476 27.42 25.38 -8.66
C PRO A 476 26.58 26.59 -8.23
N SER A 477 25.27 26.53 -8.36
CA SER A 477 24.35 27.54 -7.83
C SER A 477 24.16 27.47 -6.31
N GLY A 478 24.68 26.45 -5.64
CA GLY A 478 24.41 26.14 -4.24
C GLY A 478 23.17 25.28 -4.01
N LYS A 479 22.30 25.11 -5.03
CA LYS A 479 21.14 24.24 -4.92
C LYS A 479 21.51 22.78 -4.91
N ILE A 480 20.74 21.97 -4.19
CA ILE A 480 20.91 20.53 -4.10
C ILE A 480 19.80 19.84 -4.90
N VAL A 481 20.16 18.77 -5.60
CA VAL A 481 19.20 17.87 -6.23
C VAL A 481 19.37 16.48 -5.67
N ILE A 482 18.26 15.89 -5.26
CA ILE A 482 18.15 14.49 -4.86
C ILE A 482 17.47 13.74 -6.00
N TYR A 483 18.08 12.66 -6.47
CA TYR A 483 17.43 11.69 -7.34
C TYR A 483 17.24 10.40 -6.57
N THR A 484 16.05 9.78 -6.66
CA THR A 484 15.75 8.50 -6.00
C THR A 484 14.82 7.65 -6.84
N GLY A 485 14.99 6.33 -6.75
CA GLY A 485 14.07 5.36 -7.35
C GLY A 485 12.71 5.24 -6.63
N ALA A 486 12.61 5.81 -5.42
CA ALA A 486 11.33 5.94 -4.72
C ALA A 486 10.33 6.78 -5.53
N THR A 487 9.04 6.50 -5.39
CA THR A 487 7.96 7.21 -6.10
C THR A 487 7.09 8.02 -5.16
N ASP A 488 6.61 9.15 -5.63
CA ASP A 488 5.73 10.06 -4.89
C ASP A 488 4.29 9.94 -5.38
N GLN A 489 3.35 9.63 -4.47
CA GLN A 489 1.91 9.57 -4.73
C GLN A 489 1.13 10.58 -3.89
N GLY A 490 1.78 11.65 -3.43
CA GLY A 490 1.18 12.70 -2.61
C GLY A 490 1.35 12.50 -1.10
N GLN A 491 2.12 11.48 -0.66
CA GLN A 491 2.37 11.16 0.75
C GLN A 491 3.42 12.07 1.43
N GLY A 492 3.89 13.13 0.76
CA GLY A 492 4.86 14.08 1.31
C GLY A 492 6.31 13.61 1.26
N LEU A 493 6.62 12.66 0.37
CA LEU A 493 7.96 12.08 0.25
C LEU A 493 9.03 13.13 -0.05
N LYS A 494 8.76 14.05 -0.98
CA LYS A 494 9.73 15.07 -1.39
C LYS A 494 10.13 15.96 -0.22
N THR A 495 9.17 16.39 0.58
CA THR A 495 9.42 17.17 1.78
C THR A 495 10.24 16.37 2.81
N ALA A 496 9.86 15.12 3.07
CA ALA A 496 10.58 14.28 4.04
C ALA A 496 12.04 14.06 3.64
N LEU A 497 12.31 13.75 2.36
CA LEU A 497 13.67 13.55 1.86
C LEU A 497 14.49 14.86 1.84
N ALA A 498 13.84 16.00 1.54
CA ALA A 498 14.48 17.30 1.62
C ALA A 498 14.89 17.64 3.08
N GLN A 499 14.04 17.33 4.08
CA GLN A 499 14.38 17.51 5.49
C GLN A 499 15.57 16.63 5.93
N VAL A 500 15.61 15.37 5.50
CA VAL A 500 16.73 14.46 5.77
C VAL A 500 18.03 15.02 5.17
N CYS A 501 18.00 15.50 3.93
CA CYS A 501 19.15 16.09 3.27
C CYS A 501 19.60 17.40 3.94
N ALA A 502 18.66 18.29 4.22
CA ALA A 502 18.92 19.57 4.88
C ALA A 502 19.58 19.39 6.26
N ALA A 503 19.14 18.39 7.02
CA ALA A 503 19.73 18.07 8.32
C ALA A 503 21.22 17.67 8.23
N GLN A 504 21.68 17.14 7.12
CA GLN A 504 23.08 16.79 6.89
C GLN A 504 23.88 17.92 6.25
N THR A 505 23.31 18.59 5.26
CA THR A 505 24.04 19.57 4.42
C THR A 505 23.95 21.00 4.95
N GLY A 506 23.06 21.28 5.91
CA GLY A 506 22.79 22.64 6.39
C GLY A 506 22.18 23.56 5.33
N ALA A 507 21.71 23.00 4.21
CA ALA A 507 21.04 23.79 3.17
C ALA A 507 19.60 24.17 3.58
N ALA A 508 19.10 25.30 3.06
CA ALA A 508 17.70 25.64 3.18
C ALA A 508 16.84 24.64 2.38
N ILE A 509 15.67 24.30 2.91
CA ILE A 509 14.80 23.30 2.27
C ILE A 509 14.35 23.77 0.87
N GLU A 510 14.15 25.06 0.68
CA GLU A 510 13.77 25.69 -0.59
C GLU A 510 14.85 25.58 -1.68
N ASP A 511 16.09 25.28 -1.29
CA ASP A 511 17.20 25.04 -2.19
C ASP A 511 17.40 23.55 -2.54
N ILE A 512 16.54 22.66 -2.03
CA ILE A 512 16.59 21.23 -2.27
C ILE A 512 15.46 20.79 -3.19
N GLU A 513 15.81 20.30 -4.36
CA GLU A 513 14.91 19.69 -5.35
C GLU A 513 14.94 18.17 -5.22
N VAL A 514 13.77 17.51 -5.19
CA VAL A 514 13.67 16.05 -5.13
C VAL A 514 13.01 15.51 -6.39
N VAL A 515 13.70 14.68 -7.13
CA VAL A 515 13.25 14.00 -8.35
C VAL A 515 13.05 12.53 -8.03
N THR A 516 11.84 12.02 -8.25
CA THR A 516 11.41 10.66 -7.90
C THR A 516 10.98 9.87 -9.12
N GLY A 517 11.14 8.55 -9.12
CA GLY A 517 10.50 7.65 -10.08
C GLY A 517 10.89 7.86 -11.55
N ASP A 518 12.16 8.18 -11.87
CA ASP A 518 12.67 8.35 -13.24
C ASP A 518 13.86 7.40 -13.46
N THR A 519 13.65 6.32 -14.23
CA THR A 519 14.67 5.30 -14.49
C THR A 519 15.84 5.83 -15.33
N GLY A 520 15.66 6.96 -16.03
CA GLY A 520 16.76 7.64 -16.74
C GLY A 520 17.63 8.52 -15.83
N LYS A 521 17.28 8.69 -14.55
CA LYS A 521 18.01 9.50 -13.56
C LYS A 521 18.66 8.64 -12.47
N VAL A 522 18.05 7.52 -12.14
CA VAL A 522 18.51 6.57 -11.13
C VAL A 522 18.38 5.17 -11.72
N SER A 523 19.46 4.41 -11.72
CA SER A 523 19.50 3.07 -12.33
C SER A 523 18.79 1.99 -11.50
N LEU A 524 18.61 2.21 -10.20
CA LEU A 524 18.05 1.24 -9.28
C LEU A 524 16.98 1.89 -8.40
N GLY A 525 15.90 1.17 -8.16
CA GLY A 525 14.82 1.59 -7.26
C GLY A 525 13.73 0.55 -7.17
N LEU A 526 12.93 0.61 -6.10
CA LEU A 526 11.80 -0.30 -5.91
C LEU A 526 10.47 0.43 -5.78
N GLY A 527 10.46 1.72 -5.44
CA GLY A 527 9.22 2.51 -5.38
C GLY A 527 8.51 2.50 -4.02
N ALA A 528 7.20 2.76 -4.02
CA ALA A 528 6.37 3.02 -2.85
C ALA A 528 5.41 1.87 -2.55
N PHE A 529 5.64 1.15 -1.46
CA PHE A 529 4.78 0.09 -0.91
C PHE A 529 5.22 -0.27 0.51
N ALA A 530 4.39 -0.97 1.27
CA ALA A 530 4.72 -1.55 2.57
C ALA A 530 5.43 -0.57 3.53
N SER A 531 4.98 0.67 3.58
CA SER A 531 5.49 1.72 4.49
C SER A 531 7.03 1.80 4.52
N ARG A 532 7.70 1.67 3.36
CA ARG A 532 9.16 1.47 3.28
C ARG A 532 10.00 2.73 3.09
N GLN A 533 9.44 3.78 2.49
CA GLN A 533 10.24 4.87 1.92
C GLN A 533 10.98 5.71 2.96
N ALA A 534 10.39 5.95 4.13
CA ALA A 534 11.09 6.65 5.21
C ALA A 534 12.35 5.88 5.66
N VAL A 535 12.24 4.55 5.79
CA VAL A 535 13.34 3.67 6.20
C VAL A 535 14.39 3.56 5.10
N THR A 536 13.98 3.20 3.88
CA THR A 536 14.91 2.85 2.79
C THR A 536 15.41 4.09 2.04
N ALA A 537 14.52 4.88 1.43
CA ALA A 537 14.90 6.08 0.69
C ALA A 537 15.44 7.17 1.62
N GLY A 538 14.82 7.36 2.80
CA GLY A 538 15.32 8.29 3.82
C GLY A 538 16.75 7.99 4.23
N SER A 539 17.06 6.71 4.52
CA SER A 539 18.43 6.31 4.89
C SER A 539 19.41 6.42 3.72
N SER A 540 18.98 6.11 2.48
CA SER A 540 19.84 6.31 1.30
C SER A 540 20.19 7.78 1.11
N VAL A 541 19.20 8.68 1.24
CA VAL A 541 19.43 10.13 1.17
C VAL A 541 20.34 10.60 2.30
N HIS A 542 20.14 10.08 3.53
CA HIS A 542 20.99 10.39 4.67
C HIS A 542 22.46 10.05 4.42
N VAL A 543 22.73 8.81 3.96
CA VAL A 543 24.10 8.35 3.69
C VAL A 543 24.74 9.18 2.58
N ALA A 544 24.05 9.36 1.44
CA ALA A 544 24.57 10.16 0.33
C ALA A 544 24.80 11.63 0.72
N ALA A 545 23.89 12.24 1.48
CA ALA A 545 24.02 13.61 1.97
C ALA A 545 25.20 13.76 2.94
N LEU A 546 25.45 12.76 3.80
CA LEU A 546 26.58 12.74 4.71
C LEU A 546 27.92 12.66 3.94
N GLU A 547 27.98 11.82 2.91
CA GLU A 547 29.17 11.72 2.05
C GLU A 547 29.46 13.05 1.32
N VAL A 548 28.44 13.67 0.74
CA VAL A 548 28.55 14.98 0.08
C VAL A 548 28.94 16.07 1.08
N ARG A 549 28.37 16.06 2.30
CA ARG A 549 28.78 16.96 3.38
C ARG A 549 30.25 16.82 3.73
N ASN A 550 30.71 15.59 3.96
CA ASN A 550 32.11 15.35 4.33
C ASN A 550 33.07 15.81 3.21
N LYS A 551 32.70 15.56 1.95
CA LYS A 551 33.42 16.08 0.80
C LYS A 551 33.43 17.61 0.75
N ALA A 552 32.31 18.25 1.04
CA ALA A 552 32.18 19.70 1.08
C ALA A 552 33.06 20.33 2.18
N LEU A 553 33.14 19.72 3.36
CA LEU A 553 34.02 20.17 4.44
C LEU A 553 35.49 20.09 4.06
N LYS A 554 35.94 19.00 3.41
CA LYS A 554 37.34 18.87 2.90
C LYS A 554 37.69 19.97 1.89
N VAL A 555 36.79 20.26 0.97
CA VAL A 555 37.01 21.32 -0.02
C VAL A 555 37.03 22.69 0.65
N ALA A 556 36.09 22.94 1.56
CA ALA A 556 36.03 24.19 2.31
C ALA A 556 37.27 24.42 3.21
N ALA A 557 37.78 23.37 3.84
CA ALA A 557 39.01 23.41 4.61
C ALA A 557 40.22 23.90 3.77
N HIS A 558 40.30 23.38 2.52
CA HIS A 558 41.32 23.84 1.57
C HIS A 558 41.11 25.31 1.14
N LEU A 559 39.84 25.69 0.86
CA LEU A 559 39.54 27.06 0.40
C LEU A 559 39.70 28.12 1.50
N LEU A 560 39.45 27.74 2.75
CA LEU A 560 39.53 28.61 3.92
C LEU A 560 40.87 28.53 4.65
N GLU A 561 41.77 27.66 4.19
CA GLU A 561 43.05 27.37 4.87
C GLU A 561 42.86 27.02 6.38
N ALA A 562 41.82 26.23 6.70
CA ALA A 562 41.41 25.84 8.06
C ALA A 562 41.36 24.32 8.19
N ALA A 563 41.37 23.80 9.42
CA ALA A 563 41.19 22.38 9.68
C ALA A 563 39.69 21.98 9.51
N GLU A 564 39.41 20.77 9.07
CA GLU A 564 38.03 20.29 8.86
C GLU A 564 37.22 20.32 10.18
N GLU A 565 37.86 19.98 11.30
CA GLU A 565 37.27 19.99 12.64
C GLU A 565 36.90 21.39 13.15
N ASP A 566 37.44 22.45 12.59
CA ASP A 566 37.15 23.84 12.94
C ASP A 566 36.01 24.44 12.09
N LEU A 567 35.43 23.64 11.16
CA LEU A 567 34.37 24.12 10.31
C LEU A 567 33.00 23.74 10.83
N ASP A 568 32.05 24.68 10.68
CA ASP A 568 30.61 24.45 10.86
C ASP A 568 29.87 24.70 9.55
N ILE A 569 28.77 23.95 9.36
CA ILE A 569 27.90 24.09 8.19
C ILE A 569 26.48 24.48 8.62
N ALA A 570 26.00 25.63 8.13
CA ALA A 570 24.65 26.13 8.39
C ALA A 570 24.21 27.06 7.26
N ASP A 571 22.90 27.12 6.98
CA ASP A 571 22.27 28.02 6.00
C ASP A 571 22.97 28.04 4.63
N GLY A 572 23.37 26.87 4.15
CA GLY A 572 24.06 26.70 2.87
C GLY A 572 25.49 27.26 2.80
N LYS A 573 26.09 27.54 3.96
CA LYS A 573 27.45 28.06 4.10
C LYS A 573 28.30 27.18 5.02
N ILE A 574 29.59 27.13 4.74
CA ILE A 574 30.59 26.51 5.58
C ILE A 574 31.50 27.61 6.10
N SER A 575 31.61 27.75 7.40
CA SER A 575 32.37 28.83 8.08
C SER A 575 33.33 28.27 9.12
N VAL A 576 34.42 29.02 9.38
CA VAL A 576 35.30 28.71 10.49
C VAL A 576 34.61 29.04 11.82
N ARG A 577 34.62 28.09 12.74
CA ARG A 577 33.98 28.22 14.07
C ARG A 577 34.49 29.44 14.80
N GLY A 578 33.56 30.31 15.22
CA GLY A 578 33.87 31.57 15.86
C GLY A 578 34.29 32.74 14.95
N VAL A 579 34.42 32.50 13.64
CA VAL A 579 34.74 33.51 12.60
C VAL A 579 33.78 33.43 11.42
N PRO A 580 32.50 33.79 11.58
CA PRO A 580 31.45 33.57 10.55
C PRO A 580 31.70 34.32 9.24
N ASP A 581 32.47 35.40 9.23
CA ASP A 581 32.87 36.11 8.03
C ASP A 581 33.88 35.31 7.16
N MET A 582 34.59 34.36 7.76
CA MET A 582 35.48 33.44 7.06
C MET A 582 34.68 32.22 6.61
N SER A 583 33.98 32.35 5.49
CA SER A 583 33.03 31.36 5.02
C SER A 583 33.05 31.22 3.51
N VAL A 584 32.61 30.05 3.03
CA VAL A 584 32.33 29.71 1.63
C VAL A 584 30.92 29.16 1.51
N THR A 585 30.25 29.38 0.39
CA THR A 585 28.93 28.80 0.12
C THR A 585 29.07 27.37 -0.40
N LEU A 586 28.01 26.55 -0.29
CA LEU A 586 27.97 25.24 -0.97
C LEU A 586 28.19 25.37 -2.47
N GLY A 587 27.75 26.49 -3.09
CA GLY A 587 28.00 26.78 -4.50
C GLY A 587 29.49 27.05 -4.82
N ASP A 588 30.20 27.76 -3.93
CA ASP A 588 31.66 27.99 -4.08
C ASP A 588 32.42 26.66 -4.02
N VAL A 589 32.05 25.82 -3.06
CA VAL A 589 32.63 24.48 -2.91
C VAL A 589 32.37 23.62 -4.16
N ALA A 590 31.14 23.64 -4.66
CA ALA A 590 30.80 22.88 -5.87
C ALA A 590 31.54 23.40 -7.11
N ARG A 591 31.73 24.71 -7.25
CA ARG A 591 32.53 25.31 -8.33
C ARG A 591 34.01 24.90 -8.25
N ALA A 592 34.57 24.86 -7.06
CA ALA A 592 35.98 24.53 -6.85
C ALA A 592 36.35 23.11 -7.33
N VAL A 593 35.39 22.19 -7.34
CA VAL A 593 35.62 20.78 -7.76
C VAL A 593 35.09 20.46 -9.17
N GLN A 594 34.66 21.46 -9.95
CA GLN A 594 34.29 21.25 -11.35
C GLN A 594 35.53 21.03 -12.25
N GLY A 595 36.70 21.46 -11.78
CA GLY A 595 37.91 21.47 -12.56
C GLY A 595 37.97 22.63 -13.58
N MET A 596 39.10 23.35 -13.60
CA MET A 596 39.42 24.31 -14.63
C MET A 596 40.78 23.95 -15.23
N PRO A 597 40.99 24.10 -16.58
CA PRO A 597 42.29 23.87 -17.18
C PRO A 597 43.38 24.70 -16.49
N GLY A 598 44.48 24.07 -16.06
CA GLY A 598 45.57 24.73 -15.37
C GLY A 598 45.47 24.83 -13.84
N PHE A 599 44.36 24.36 -13.24
CA PHE A 599 44.19 24.30 -11.80
C PHE A 599 44.05 22.85 -11.31
N SER A 600 44.69 22.54 -10.18
CA SER A 600 44.54 21.23 -9.51
C SER A 600 43.36 21.25 -8.59
N LEU A 601 42.68 20.11 -8.44
CA LEU A 601 41.66 19.92 -7.41
C LEU A 601 42.32 19.88 -6.01
N PRO A 602 41.59 20.22 -4.95
CA PRO A 602 42.04 19.97 -3.58
C PRO A 602 42.50 18.53 -3.39
N GLY A 603 43.63 18.33 -2.70
CA GLY A 603 44.25 17.01 -2.57
C GLY A 603 43.31 15.95 -2.00
N GLY A 604 43.20 14.81 -2.69
CA GLY A 604 42.36 13.68 -2.28
C GLY A 604 40.85 13.85 -2.50
N VAL A 605 40.45 14.80 -3.35
CA VAL A 605 39.02 15.03 -3.70
C VAL A 605 38.79 14.75 -5.17
N ASP A 606 37.80 13.91 -5.50
CA ASP A 606 37.34 13.65 -6.85
C ASP A 606 36.56 14.84 -7.44
N PRO A 607 36.53 15.02 -8.79
CA PRO A 607 35.71 16.05 -9.43
C PRO A 607 34.21 15.87 -9.13
N GLY A 608 33.49 17.00 -9.18
CA GLY A 608 32.04 17.06 -8.94
C GLY A 608 31.67 16.95 -7.45
N MET A 609 30.49 17.43 -7.09
CA MET A 609 29.96 17.42 -5.73
C MET A 609 28.71 16.53 -5.68
N GLU A 610 28.93 15.23 -5.79
CA GLU A 610 27.88 14.21 -5.86
C GLU A 610 28.26 12.96 -5.09
N ALA A 611 27.28 12.29 -4.49
CA ALA A 611 27.42 10.97 -3.93
C ALA A 611 26.17 10.12 -4.22
N THR A 612 26.39 8.82 -4.38
CA THR A 612 25.33 7.82 -4.58
C THR A 612 25.37 6.82 -3.44
N ALA A 613 24.23 6.54 -2.84
CA ALA A 613 24.10 5.54 -1.80
C ALA A 613 22.90 4.62 -2.03
N ASN A 614 23.09 3.36 -1.68
CA ASN A 614 22.05 2.34 -1.64
C ASN A 614 21.93 1.86 -0.19
N PHE A 615 20.77 2.01 0.40
CA PHE A 615 20.53 1.51 1.75
C PHE A 615 19.66 0.25 1.72
N SER A 616 20.16 -0.81 2.32
CA SER A 616 19.48 -2.09 2.50
C SER A 616 19.27 -2.32 4.00
N PRO A 617 18.03 -2.27 4.50
CA PRO A 617 17.79 -2.60 5.90
C PRO A 617 18.08 -4.08 6.14
N PRO A 618 18.70 -4.46 7.27
CA PRO A 618 19.05 -5.85 7.55
C PRO A 618 17.82 -6.74 7.73
N THR A 619 16.70 -6.17 8.21
CA THR A 619 15.38 -6.81 8.33
C THR A 619 14.30 -5.73 8.39
N LEU A 620 13.03 -6.11 8.59
CA LEU A 620 11.93 -5.16 8.76
C LEU A 620 12.06 -4.39 10.07
N THR A 621 11.63 -3.14 10.04
CA THR A 621 11.31 -2.35 11.24
C THR A 621 9.82 -2.49 11.55
N TYR A 622 9.40 -2.26 12.79
CA TYR A 622 8.01 -2.48 13.20
C TYR A 622 7.43 -1.23 13.86
N CYS A 623 6.52 -0.53 13.15
CA CYS A 623 5.70 0.48 13.79
C CYS A 623 4.53 -0.19 14.53
N ASN A 624 3.95 0.54 15.47
CA ASN A 624 2.83 0.03 16.27
C ASN A 624 1.90 1.16 16.71
N GLY A 625 0.77 0.79 17.29
CA GLY A 625 -0.14 1.78 17.85
C GLY A 625 -1.39 1.17 18.46
N VAL A 626 -2.21 2.06 19.01
CA VAL A 626 -3.48 1.75 19.67
C VAL A 626 -4.53 2.74 19.22
N HIS A 627 -5.70 2.24 18.83
CA HIS A 627 -6.87 3.05 18.55
C HIS A 627 -7.94 2.84 19.64
N VAL A 628 -8.46 3.92 20.19
CA VAL A 628 -9.60 3.94 21.12
C VAL A 628 -10.70 4.74 20.46
N VAL A 629 -11.88 4.11 20.29
CA VAL A 629 -13.01 4.68 19.54
C VAL A 629 -14.24 4.66 20.41
N GLU A 630 -14.92 5.80 20.54
CA GLU A 630 -16.23 5.92 21.14
C GLU A 630 -17.29 6.14 20.06
N VAL A 631 -18.35 5.33 20.08
CA VAL A 631 -19.47 5.43 19.13
C VAL A 631 -20.79 5.59 19.86
N GLU A 632 -21.80 6.16 19.17
CA GLU A 632 -23.20 6.04 19.47
C GLU A 632 -23.89 5.25 18.36
N VAL A 633 -24.69 4.25 18.73
CA VAL A 633 -25.41 3.41 17.77
C VAL A 633 -26.91 3.57 18.01
N ASP A 634 -27.65 3.86 16.94
CA ASP A 634 -29.10 3.82 16.94
C ASP A 634 -29.58 2.42 16.53
N PRO A 635 -30.10 1.60 17.45
CA PRO A 635 -30.55 0.24 17.15
C PRO A 635 -31.75 0.18 16.20
N GLY A 636 -32.54 1.28 16.09
CA GLY A 636 -33.71 1.35 15.23
C GLY A 636 -33.37 1.59 13.75
N THR A 637 -32.29 2.33 13.48
CA THR A 637 -31.87 2.66 12.12
C THR A 637 -30.58 1.96 11.74
N GLY A 638 -29.79 1.45 12.70
CA GLY A 638 -28.47 0.89 12.50
C GLY A 638 -27.39 1.94 12.28
N HIS A 639 -27.68 3.23 12.46
CA HIS A 639 -26.70 4.29 12.28
C HIS A 639 -25.62 4.23 13.35
N VAL A 640 -24.36 4.31 12.95
CA VAL A 640 -23.18 4.36 13.82
C VAL A 640 -22.54 5.74 13.67
N GLN A 641 -22.52 6.50 14.75
CA GLN A 641 -21.84 7.79 14.82
C GLN A 641 -20.56 7.66 15.65
N VAL A 642 -19.43 8.03 15.08
CA VAL A 642 -18.16 8.12 15.83
C VAL A 642 -18.13 9.44 16.59
N LEU A 643 -18.06 9.36 17.94
CA LEU A 643 -18.08 10.52 18.82
C LEU A 643 -16.69 10.99 19.22
N ASN A 644 -15.77 10.04 19.45
CA ASN A 644 -14.39 10.31 19.84
C ASN A 644 -13.46 9.26 19.21
N TYR A 645 -12.29 9.70 18.73
CA TYR A 645 -11.32 8.81 18.14
C TYR A 645 -9.90 9.20 18.55
N VAL A 646 -9.29 8.39 19.39
CA VAL A 646 -7.90 8.57 19.84
C VAL A 646 -7.00 7.57 19.15
N ILE A 647 -5.85 8.05 18.68
CA ILE A 647 -4.80 7.25 18.03
C ILE A 647 -3.48 7.50 18.75
N VAL A 648 -2.91 6.46 19.33
CA VAL A 648 -1.49 6.44 19.70
C VAL A 648 -0.73 5.72 18.61
N HIS A 649 0.33 6.34 18.10
CA HIS A 649 1.14 5.80 17.00
C HIS A 649 2.63 5.96 17.28
N ASP A 650 3.40 4.91 17.04
CA ASP A 650 4.86 4.88 17.13
C ASP A 650 5.47 4.47 15.80
N SER A 651 6.07 5.41 15.08
CA SER A 651 6.86 5.18 13.86
C SER A 651 8.36 5.46 14.06
N GLY A 652 8.87 5.25 15.28
CA GLY A 652 10.23 5.61 15.64
C GLY A 652 10.40 7.13 15.64
N ARG A 653 11.57 7.63 15.25
CA ARG A 653 11.79 9.08 15.17
C ARG A 653 10.97 9.69 14.03
N LEU A 654 10.32 10.81 14.28
CA LEU A 654 9.52 11.50 13.28
C LEU A 654 10.41 12.40 12.41
N ILE A 655 10.33 12.22 11.07
CA ILE A 655 10.98 13.16 10.13
C ILE A 655 10.19 14.47 10.07
N ASN A 656 8.88 14.36 9.88
CA ASN A 656 7.94 15.49 9.85
C ASN A 656 6.61 15.07 10.51
N PRO A 657 6.30 15.57 11.69
CA PRO A 657 5.05 15.21 12.39
C PRO A 657 3.79 15.50 11.58
N THR A 658 3.72 16.62 10.84
CA THR A 658 2.53 16.95 10.02
C THR A 658 2.28 15.93 8.91
N ILE A 659 3.34 15.42 8.29
CA ILE A 659 3.21 14.39 7.24
C ILE A 659 2.77 13.07 7.88
N VAL A 660 3.35 12.69 9.02
CA VAL A 660 2.94 11.48 9.74
C VAL A 660 1.48 11.58 10.18
N GLU A 661 1.05 12.69 10.78
CA GLU A 661 -0.36 12.95 11.14
C GLU A 661 -1.28 12.80 9.93
N GLY A 662 -0.90 13.36 8.77
CA GLY A 662 -1.65 13.22 7.52
C GLY A 662 -1.75 11.78 7.01
N GLN A 663 -0.68 10.99 7.14
CA GLN A 663 -0.70 9.57 6.76
C GLN A 663 -1.58 8.75 7.68
N ILE A 664 -1.51 8.98 8.99
CA ILE A 664 -2.33 8.26 9.97
C ILE A 664 -3.81 8.63 9.84
N THR A 665 -4.14 9.94 9.72
CA THR A 665 -5.52 10.41 9.45
C THR A 665 -6.10 9.76 8.20
N GLY A 666 -5.37 9.82 7.09
CA GLY A 666 -5.81 9.22 5.84
C GLY A 666 -5.95 7.70 5.91
N GLY A 667 -5.07 7.03 6.67
CA GLY A 667 -5.19 5.59 6.96
C GLY A 667 -6.41 5.26 7.80
N ALA A 668 -6.64 6.00 8.87
CA ALA A 668 -7.80 5.81 9.75
C ALA A 668 -9.12 6.05 9.01
N THR A 669 -9.18 7.06 8.13
CA THR A 669 -10.35 7.31 7.27
C THR A 669 -10.59 6.18 6.28
N HIS A 670 -9.53 5.62 5.66
CA HIS A 670 -9.67 4.43 4.80
C HIS A 670 -10.20 3.23 5.60
N GLY A 671 -9.66 3.01 6.81
CA GLY A 671 -10.17 1.96 7.70
C GLY A 671 -11.62 2.16 8.15
N LEU A 672 -12.04 3.42 8.35
CA LEU A 672 -13.44 3.79 8.64
C LEU A 672 -14.37 3.39 7.48
N GLY A 673 -13.94 3.67 6.24
CA GLY A 673 -14.63 3.21 5.04
C GLY A 673 -14.81 1.70 5.02
N SER A 674 -13.72 0.98 5.24
CA SER A 674 -13.73 -0.49 5.30
C SER A 674 -14.58 -1.06 6.44
N ALA A 675 -14.71 -0.33 7.56
CA ALA A 675 -15.51 -0.76 8.71
C ALA A 675 -17.00 -0.60 8.50
N LEU A 676 -17.44 0.51 7.87
CA LEU A 676 -18.85 0.96 7.89
C LEU A 676 -19.50 1.09 6.52
N PHE A 677 -18.74 1.23 5.42
CA PHE A 677 -19.29 1.70 4.15
C PHE A 677 -18.90 0.87 2.93
N GLU A 678 -17.61 0.52 2.78
CA GLU A 678 -17.04 0.05 1.53
C GLU A 678 -17.29 -1.45 1.31
N ARG A 679 -17.94 -1.78 0.20
CA ARG A 679 -18.21 -3.16 -0.18
C ARG A 679 -18.33 -3.31 -1.70
N MET A 680 -17.56 -4.22 -2.27
CA MET A 680 -17.76 -4.72 -3.63
C MET A 680 -18.72 -5.91 -3.62
N ILE A 681 -19.83 -5.78 -4.33
CA ILE A 681 -20.87 -6.81 -4.41
C ILE A 681 -20.87 -7.41 -5.81
N TYR A 682 -20.90 -8.73 -5.88
CA TYR A 682 -21.06 -9.50 -7.11
C TYR A 682 -22.30 -10.37 -6.99
N ASP A 683 -22.97 -10.63 -8.10
CA ASP A 683 -24.04 -11.62 -8.15
C ASP A 683 -23.50 -13.03 -8.45
N ASP A 684 -24.41 -14.02 -8.49
CA ASP A 684 -24.04 -15.42 -8.73
C ASP A 684 -23.48 -15.69 -10.14
N GLN A 685 -23.58 -14.70 -11.05
CA GLN A 685 -23.01 -14.75 -12.39
C GLN A 685 -21.67 -13.99 -12.47
N GLY A 686 -21.12 -13.57 -11.34
CA GLY A 686 -19.86 -12.83 -11.27
C GLY A 686 -19.96 -11.38 -11.81
N GLN A 687 -21.17 -10.84 -11.93
CA GLN A 687 -21.38 -9.46 -12.36
C GLN A 687 -21.22 -8.51 -11.18
N PRO A 688 -20.34 -7.48 -11.27
CA PRO A 688 -20.22 -6.46 -10.22
C PRO A 688 -21.50 -5.63 -10.15
N GLN A 689 -22.06 -5.50 -8.95
CA GLN A 689 -23.26 -4.74 -8.65
C GLN A 689 -22.91 -3.32 -8.15
N THR A 690 -21.71 -3.13 -7.60
CA THR A 690 -21.21 -1.84 -7.11
C THR A 690 -20.20 -1.29 -8.11
N THR A 691 -20.68 -0.45 -9.05
CA THR A 691 -19.88 0.06 -10.17
C THR A 691 -19.76 1.58 -10.23
N ASN A 692 -20.20 2.25 -9.17
CA ASN A 692 -20.13 3.71 -9.03
C ASN A 692 -20.17 4.13 -7.55
N PHE A 693 -19.86 5.39 -7.25
CA PHE A 693 -19.86 5.91 -5.86
C PHE A 693 -21.25 6.12 -5.24
N GLY A 694 -22.33 5.88 -5.98
CA GLY A 694 -23.67 5.83 -5.40
C GLY A 694 -24.00 4.47 -4.76
N GLU A 695 -23.25 3.44 -5.12
CA GLU A 695 -23.38 2.05 -4.66
C GLU A 695 -22.20 1.64 -3.79
N TYR A 696 -20.99 1.98 -4.16
CA TYR A 696 -19.78 1.84 -3.34
C TYR A 696 -19.59 3.10 -2.52
N LEU A 697 -20.01 3.05 -1.26
CA LEU A 697 -19.98 4.22 -0.40
C LEU A 697 -18.56 4.47 0.15
N LEU A 698 -18.14 5.74 0.09
CA LEU A 698 -16.92 6.20 0.77
C LEU A 698 -17.29 7.13 1.92
N PRO A 699 -16.48 7.18 3.00
CA PRO A 699 -16.67 8.19 4.03
C PRO A 699 -16.59 9.58 3.42
N SER A 700 -17.56 10.42 3.67
CA SER A 700 -17.53 11.83 3.32
C SER A 700 -17.17 12.70 4.54
N ALA A 701 -17.01 14.00 4.36
CA ALA A 701 -16.56 14.89 5.43
C ALA A 701 -17.39 14.82 6.74
N PRO A 702 -18.72 14.65 6.72
CA PRO A 702 -19.52 14.48 7.94
C PRO A 702 -19.26 13.20 8.72
N GLU A 703 -18.87 12.11 8.07
CA GLU A 703 -18.61 10.82 8.72
C GLU A 703 -17.21 10.73 9.31
N VAL A 704 -16.26 11.53 8.81
CA VAL A 704 -14.86 11.50 9.27
C VAL A 704 -14.74 12.25 10.60
N PRO A 705 -14.40 11.59 11.71
CA PRO A 705 -14.24 12.23 13.00
C PRO A 705 -12.95 13.07 13.06
N HIS A 706 -12.86 13.91 14.09
CA HIS A 706 -11.56 14.43 14.49
C HIS A 706 -10.74 13.31 15.13
N TYR A 707 -9.51 13.11 14.63
CA TYR A 707 -8.56 12.15 15.20
C TYR A 707 -7.62 12.86 16.17
N ASP A 708 -7.70 12.50 17.45
CA ASP A 708 -6.78 12.99 18.48
C ASP A 708 -5.55 12.07 18.54
N MET A 709 -4.37 12.59 18.17
CA MET A 709 -3.17 11.79 17.99
C MET A 709 -2.12 12.04 19.06
N ILE A 710 -1.52 10.95 19.53
CA ILE A 710 -0.34 10.93 20.38
C ILE A 710 0.76 10.19 19.61
N HIS A 711 1.91 10.83 19.45
CA HIS A 711 3.10 10.19 18.91
C HIS A 711 3.98 9.68 20.04
N MET A 712 4.35 8.41 19.96
CA MET A 712 5.42 7.81 20.73
C MET A 712 6.64 7.61 19.84
N GLU A 713 7.81 7.58 20.42
CA GLU A 713 9.06 7.36 19.70
C GLU A 713 9.86 6.22 20.34
N SER A 714 9.83 5.05 19.72
CA SER A 714 10.73 3.92 19.97
C SER A 714 11.67 3.77 18.77
N PRO A 715 12.80 4.48 18.74
CA PRO A 715 13.69 4.46 17.59
C PRO A 715 14.18 3.04 17.25
N THR A 716 14.17 2.71 15.97
CA THR A 716 14.74 1.43 15.52
C THR A 716 16.27 1.50 15.48
N PRO A 717 16.99 0.44 15.89
CA PRO A 717 18.43 0.34 15.68
C PRO A 717 18.82 -0.08 14.25
N LEU A 718 17.84 -0.41 13.39
CA LEU A 718 18.08 -1.06 12.09
C LEU A 718 18.36 -0.08 10.94
N ASN A 719 18.27 1.23 11.20
CA ASN A 719 18.67 2.27 10.26
C ASN A 719 19.24 3.49 10.95
N PRO A 720 20.06 4.31 10.23
CA PRO A 720 20.77 5.44 10.85
C PRO A 720 19.87 6.59 11.32
N LEU A 721 18.64 6.64 10.87
CA LEU A 721 17.67 7.68 11.22
C LEU A 721 16.82 7.32 12.46
N GLY A 722 16.76 6.04 12.83
CA GLY A 722 15.88 5.55 13.88
C GLY A 722 14.39 5.61 13.52
N VAL A 723 14.07 5.72 12.22
CA VAL A 723 12.69 5.88 11.71
C VAL A 723 12.06 4.54 11.39
N LYS A 724 10.73 4.50 11.43
CA LYS A 724 9.89 3.41 10.93
C LYS A 724 8.88 3.97 9.93
N GLY A 725 8.24 3.11 9.14
CA GLY A 725 7.21 3.56 8.21
C GLY A 725 5.90 3.95 8.91
N ALA A 726 5.11 4.82 8.28
CA ALA A 726 3.82 5.28 8.78
C ALA A 726 2.72 5.31 7.71
N GLY A 727 2.99 4.76 6.50
CA GLY A 727 2.08 4.86 5.36
C GLY A 727 0.78 4.08 5.49
N GLU A 728 0.81 2.94 6.16
CA GLU A 728 -0.30 1.98 6.24
C GLU A 728 -0.86 1.84 7.67
N GLY A 729 -0.06 2.16 8.71
CA GLY A 729 -0.39 1.90 10.11
C GLY A 729 -1.76 2.40 10.56
N GLY A 730 -2.14 3.60 10.13
CA GLY A 730 -3.43 4.19 10.49
C GLY A 730 -4.65 3.37 10.04
N THR A 731 -4.53 2.49 9.03
CA THR A 731 -5.65 1.67 8.52
C THR A 731 -5.85 0.39 9.33
N ILE A 732 -4.78 -0.13 9.92
CA ILE A 732 -4.72 -1.52 10.40
C ILE A 732 -5.73 -1.85 11.50
N PRO A 733 -5.85 -1.10 12.62
CA PRO A 733 -6.69 -1.50 13.73
C PRO A 733 -8.15 -0.98 13.63
N VAL A 734 -8.47 -0.17 12.62
CA VAL A 734 -9.74 0.61 12.59
C VAL A 734 -10.96 -0.28 12.60
N THR A 735 -10.99 -1.31 11.74
CA THR A 735 -12.12 -2.23 11.63
C THR A 735 -12.39 -2.95 12.95
N SER A 736 -11.30 -3.33 13.65
CA SER A 736 -11.39 -3.98 14.96
C SER A 736 -11.90 -3.04 16.04
N ALA A 737 -11.36 -1.82 16.10
CA ALA A 737 -11.74 -0.83 17.11
C ALA A 737 -13.22 -0.44 16.99
N ILE A 738 -13.69 -0.21 15.74
CA ILE A 738 -15.10 0.13 15.49
C ILE A 738 -16.01 -1.06 15.79
N ALA A 739 -15.67 -2.28 15.37
CA ALA A 739 -16.45 -3.48 15.67
C ALA A 739 -16.56 -3.71 17.19
N SER A 740 -15.45 -3.54 17.92
CA SER A 740 -15.42 -3.62 19.38
C SER A 740 -16.32 -2.56 20.04
N ALA A 741 -16.34 -1.33 19.51
CA ALA A 741 -17.19 -0.26 20.01
C ALA A 741 -18.70 -0.52 19.74
N VAL A 742 -19.01 -1.03 18.55
CA VAL A 742 -20.41 -1.40 18.19
C VAL A 742 -20.92 -2.56 19.06
N ASP A 743 -20.10 -3.59 19.29
CA ASP A 743 -20.43 -4.68 20.23
C ASP A 743 -20.76 -4.14 21.63
N ASP A 744 -19.94 -3.22 22.11
CA ASP A 744 -20.10 -2.62 23.43
C ASP A 744 -21.39 -1.79 23.53
N ALA A 745 -21.68 -0.97 22.51
CA ALA A 745 -22.89 -0.20 22.43
C ALA A 745 -24.14 -1.09 22.45
N LEU A 746 -24.13 -2.15 21.66
CA LEU A 746 -25.23 -3.06 21.45
C LEU A 746 -25.22 -4.30 22.36
N SER A 747 -24.36 -4.33 23.38
CA SER A 747 -24.29 -5.43 24.36
C SER A 747 -25.64 -5.74 25.06
N PRO A 748 -26.54 -4.76 25.33
CA PRO A 748 -27.88 -5.08 25.87
C PRO A 748 -28.76 -5.95 24.95
N PHE A 749 -28.45 -5.96 23.65
CA PHE A 749 -29.16 -6.76 22.65
C PHE A 749 -28.40 -8.06 22.29
N GLY A 750 -27.26 -8.34 22.92
CA GLY A 750 -26.45 -9.53 22.62
C GLY A 750 -25.79 -9.53 21.22
N VAL A 751 -25.73 -8.38 20.58
CA VAL A 751 -25.12 -8.24 19.24
C VAL A 751 -23.62 -8.43 19.30
N VAL A 752 -23.07 -9.19 18.34
CA VAL A 752 -21.64 -9.42 18.13
C VAL A 752 -21.32 -9.28 16.64
N VAL A 753 -20.46 -8.32 16.31
CA VAL A 753 -20.01 -8.10 14.94
C VAL A 753 -19.00 -9.17 14.54
N ARG A 754 -19.31 -9.91 13.49
CA ARG A 754 -18.44 -10.96 12.91
C ARG A 754 -18.08 -10.72 11.45
N ASP A 755 -18.81 -9.82 10.83
CA ASP A 755 -18.71 -9.52 9.40
C ASP A 755 -18.54 -8.03 9.16
N LEU A 756 -17.70 -7.68 8.18
CA LEU A 756 -17.46 -6.33 7.71
C LEU A 756 -17.94 -6.16 6.26
N PRO A 757 -18.38 -4.97 5.86
CA PRO A 757 -18.63 -3.78 6.69
C PRO A 757 -19.84 -3.94 7.60
N ILE A 758 -19.90 -3.09 8.66
CA ILE A 758 -20.99 -3.05 9.63
C ILE A 758 -22.12 -2.19 9.06
N GLU A 759 -22.88 -2.73 8.14
CA GLU A 759 -23.95 -1.99 7.45
C GLU A 759 -25.14 -1.72 8.38
N PRO A 760 -25.80 -0.55 8.29
CA PRO A 760 -26.96 -0.20 9.10
C PRO A 760 -28.07 -1.26 9.09
N LYS A 761 -28.41 -1.78 7.91
CA LYS A 761 -29.40 -2.87 7.75
C LYS A 761 -29.05 -4.09 8.62
N ARG A 762 -27.78 -4.45 8.65
CA ARG A 762 -27.27 -5.62 9.36
C ARG A 762 -27.35 -5.44 10.87
N ILE A 763 -27.06 -4.23 11.37
CA ILE A 763 -27.26 -3.90 12.79
C ILE A 763 -28.72 -4.09 13.17
N VAL A 764 -29.66 -3.55 12.40
CA VAL A 764 -31.08 -3.68 12.65
C VAL A 764 -31.52 -5.16 12.65
N GLU A 765 -31.03 -5.94 11.72
CA GLU A 765 -31.29 -7.38 11.65
C GLU A 765 -30.77 -8.13 12.88
N MET A 766 -29.55 -7.87 13.32
CA MET A 766 -28.95 -8.48 14.52
C MET A 766 -29.71 -8.11 15.81
N VAL A 767 -30.10 -6.85 15.96
CA VAL A 767 -30.90 -6.39 17.10
C VAL A 767 -32.27 -7.09 17.15
N ASN A 768 -32.96 -7.20 16.02
CA ASN A 768 -34.25 -7.85 15.91
C ASN A 768 -34.22 -9.36 16.14
N GLN A 769 -33.13 -10.05 15.80
CA GLN A 769 -32.94 -11.49 16.03
C GLN A 769 -32.71 -11.82 17.52
N SER A 770 -32.21 -10.87 18.28
CA SER A 770 -31.90 -11.03 19.70
C SER A 770 -33.04 -10.57 20.63
N SER A 771 -34.05 -9.88 20.09
CA SER A 771 -35.28 -9.43 20.79
C SER A 771 -36.35 -10.51 20.74
#